data_5e70c3e7e39922fac17dd43e2fcbcad2
#
_entry.id   5e70c3e7e39922fac17dd43e2fcbcad2
#
_cell.length_a   1.000
_cell.length_b   1.000
_cell.length_c   1.000
_cell.angle_alpha   90.00
_cell.angle_beta   90.00
_cell.angle_gamma   90.00
#
_symmetry.space_group_name_H-M   'P 1'
#
loop_
_entity.id
_entity.type
_entity.pdbx_description
1 polymer ?
#
loop_
_entity_poly.entity_id
_entity_poly.type
_entity_poly.pdbx_seq_one_letter_code
_entity_poly.pdbx_strand_id
1 'polypeptide(L)'
;MPDALYVTSMQARSGKAVVALGLMELLTRQVERVAVFRPVIASGPTPDPLIDLLRERYRLDLDYEDAYAFTYGDAARVESSGGTQRLIAQIADHFSRLRDKFEFVLCLGTDYTGPSAATELALNAELAVNLATPVVNVVSGYGKDVESLTIATRSSQELLVEHGCALVATVLNRVEPAVVAQLRTAALDTNEAASQAPVYVLPDVPVLSALTIDEVVGALGATVLAGSGAPMHREVDAYLAGSGYLQTMMPRLVNGTLLFASGDRADLAVAMGAAALSPALPTPSGIVLTCGIKLDAATLALIHPSGLPVLAVEADTYAALHALEGVRGEIRSGSRRKIAAALGQFASAVDVDELTSRIRLTRSDVVTPLMFSAGLLERARANQRTIVLPEADDDRVLRAAEELVHQHVVSLTLLGDPAIVAARVEKLGLNLAGTQVIDPETSPLRQEFADLYAALRSHKGVTADAAWDAMGDSTYFATMLVHTGRVDGMVSGAGHTTADTVRPALEIIKTAPHAALVSSAFFICLPHRVLVFADCAVNLDPDADQLADIAVRTAETAAAFGIEPVVALVSYSTGNSGSGVGVEKVRAAAARVAELRPELPLAGPVQYDAAVDPAVAASKLPGNAVAGHANVLIFPDLNTGNTTYKAVQRSAGAIAIGPVLQGLRRPVNDLSRGCTVADIVNTVAITAIQAQQMQTVRA
;
A
#
# COMPACT_ATOMS: atom_id res chain seq x y z
N MET A 1 -0.95 17.21 5.55
CA MET A 1 -1.36 16.79 4.20
C MET A 1 -1.14 15.29 4.16
N PRO A 2 -1.97 14.49 3.50
CA PRO A 2 -1.49 13.15 3.17
C PRO A 2 -0.17 13.29 2.39
N ASP A 3 0.73 12.40 2.62
CA ASP A 3 2.06 12.38 2.00
C ASP A 3 2.08 11.63 0.67
N ALA A 4 0.91 11.16 0.20
CA ALA A 4 0.76 10.46 -1.06
C ALA A 4 -0.66 10.54 -1.63
N LEU A 5 -0.79 10.26 -2.93
CA LEU A 5 -2.06 10.18 -3.66
C LEU A 5 -1.97 9.07 -4.71
N TYR A 6 -3.03 8.27 -4.86
CA TYR A 6 -3.10 7.19 -5.84
C TYR A 6 -4.01 7.54 -7.01
N VAL A 7 -3.51 7.45 -8.23
CA VAL A 7 -4.31 7.63 -9.46
C VAL A 7 -4.59 6.27 -10.06
N THR A 8 -5.84 5.83 -10.02
CA THR A 8 -6.27 4.56 -10.63
C THR A 8 -7.14 4.78 -11.86
N SER A 9 -7.44 3.71 -12.59
CA SER A 9 -8.41 3.71 -13.69
C SER A 9 -9.08 2.35 -13.80
N MET A 10 -10.24 2.28 -14.45
CA MET A 10 -10.96 1.02 -14.69
C MET A 10 -10.42 0.22 -15.88
N GLN A 11 -9.68 0.84 -16.78
CA GLN A 11 -9.31 0.23 -18.08
C GLN A 11 -8.01 0.79 -18.61
N ALA A 12 -7.42 0.05 -19.54
CA ALA A 12 -6.28 0.51 -20.31
C ALA A 12 -6.58 1.81 -21.06
N ARG A 13 -5.54 2.61 -21.31
CA ARG A 13 -5.60 3.83 -22.14
C ARG A 13 -6.66 4.84 -21.69
N SER A 14 -6.93 4.93 -20.39
CA SER A 14 -7.86 5.90 -19.79
C SER A 14 -7.38 7.36 -19.89
N GLY A 15 -6.11 7.57 -20.29
CA GLY A 15 -5.47 8.88 -20.33
C GLY A 15 -4.99 9.37 -18.97
N LYS A 16 -4.60 8.48 -18.07
CA LYS A 16 -4.01 8.80 -16.76
C LYS A 16 -2.89 9.85 -16.84
N ALA A 17 -2.14 9.90 -17.94
CA ALA A 17 -1.05 10.86 -18.14
C ALA A 17 -1.53 12.32 -18.04
N VAL A 18 -2.73 12.65 -18.53
CA VAL A 18 -3.31 14.00 -18.43
C VAL A 18 -3.56 14.36 -16.97
N VAL A 19 -4.17 13.44 -16.23
CA VAL A 19 -4.46 13.63 -14.80
C VAL A 19 -3.17 13.68 -13.98
N ALA A 20 -2.22 12.80 -14.27
CA ALA A 20 -0.92 12.78 -13.58
C ALA A 20 -0.13 14.09 -13.80
N LEU A 21 -0.11 14.64 -15.06
CA LEU A 21 0.50 15.93 -15.36
C LEU A 21 -0.17 17.06 -14.58
N GLY A 22 -1.52 17.11 -14.59
CA GLY A 22 -2.27 18.14 -13.85
C GLY A 22 -2.02 18.08 -12.34
N LEU A 23 -2.03 16.88 -11.75
CA LEU A 23 -1.72 16.69 -10.32
C LEU A 23 -0.27 17.07 -10.00
N MET A 24 0.69 16.65 -10.82
CA MET A 24 2.09 17.02 -10.61
C MET A 24 2.31 18.52 -10.67
N GLU A 25 1.63 19.23 -11.60
CA GLU A 25 1.67 20.70 -11.68
C GLU A 25 1.14 21.36 -10.39
N LEU A 26 0.12 20.76 -9.75
CA LEU A 26 -0.40 21.24 -8.48
C LEU A 26 0.55 20.94 -7.31
N LEU A 27 1.06 19.72 -7.24
CA LEU A 27 1.89 19.23 -6.15
C LEU A 27 3.23 19.96 -6.10
N THR A 28 3.91 20.11 -7.23
CA THR A 28 5.22 20.77 -7.31
C THR A 28 5.19 22.27 -7.01
N ARG A 29 4.00 22.91 -6.98
CA ARG A 29 3.81 24.28 -6.49
C ARG A 29 3.70 24.36 -4.97
N GLN A 30 3.41 23.25 -4.29
CA GLN A 30 3.10 23.22 -2.86
C GLN A 30 4.11 22.46 -2.03
N VAL A 31 4.83 21.53 -2.65
CA VAL A 31 5.76 20.59 -2.02
C VAL A 31 7.06 20.58 -2.81
N GLU A 32 8.19 20.68 -2.12
CA GLU A 32 9.51 20.80 -2.75
C GLU A 32 10.01 19.46 -3.29
N ARG A 33 9.85 18.38 -2.51
CA ARG A 33 10.33 17.04 -2.88
C ARG A 33 9.18 16.08 -3.16
N VAL A 34 8.83 15.97 -4.44
CA VAL A 34 7.78 15.06 -4.94
C VAL A 34 8.42 13.88 -5.66
N ALA A 35 7.94 12.67 -5.40
CA ALA A 35 8.26 11.47 -6.16
C ALA A 35 7.06 10.99 -6.98
N VAL A 36 7.34 10.24 -8.03
CA VAL A 36 6.36 9.43 -8.76
C VAL A 36 6.65 7.95 -8.49
N PHE A 37 5.61 7.15 -8.32
CA PHE A 37 5.74 5.72 -8.09
C PHE A 37 4.74 4.93 -8.92
N ARG A 38 5.18 3.84 -9.53
CA ARG A 38 4.31 2.88 -10.23
C ARG A 38 4.49 1.49 -9.62
N PRO A 39 3.45 0.87 -9.04
CA PRO A 39 3.54 -0.46 -8.44
C PRO A 39 4.04 -1.52 -9.42
N VAL A 40 3.48 -1.52 -10.64
CA VAL A 40 3.84 -2.48 -11.70
C VAL A 40 3.90 -1.74 -13.03
N ILE A 41 4.97 -1.99 -13.80
CA ILE A 41 5.19 -1.43 -15.15
C ILE A 41 5.27 -2.53 -16.21
N ALA A 42 5.12 -2.15 -17.46
CA ALA A 42 5.33 -3.07 -18.59
C ALA A 42 6.80 -3.52 -18.67
N SER A 43 7.03 -4.78 -19.03
CA SER A 43 8.36 -5.26 -19.36
C SER A 43 8.76 -4.82 -20.76
N GLY A 44 9.94 -4.24 -20.93
CA GLY A 44 10.40 -3.82 -22.24
C GLY A 44 11.82 -3.26 -22.22
N PRO A 45 12.44 -3.06 -23.40
CA PRO A 45 13.78 -2.48 -23.51
C PRO A 45 13.80 -0.96 -23.30
N THR A 46 12.62 -0.32 -23.31
CA THR A 46 12.47 1.12 -23.13
C THR A 46 11.89 1.43 -21.76
N PRO A 47 12.31 2.53 -21.12
CA PRO A 47 11.73 3.00 -19.88
C PRO A 47 10.21 3.23 -19.98
N ASP A 48 9.52 3.17 -18.83
CA ASP A 48 8.10 3.49 -18.75
C ASP A 48 7.85 4.96 -19.15
N PRO A 49 7.04 5.23 -20.17
CA PRO A 49 6.91 6.57 -20.73
C PRO A 49 6.29 7.58 -19.77
N LEU A 50 5.47 7.12 -18.81
CA LEU A 50 4.83 8.00 -17.82
C LEU A 50 5.80 8.39 -16.70
N ILE A 51 6.63 7.45 -16.24
CA ILE A 51 7.71 7.76 -15.31
C ILE A 51 8.69 8.75 -15.94
N ASP A 52 9.17 8.49 -17.16
CA ASP A 52 10.10 9.37 -17.84
C ASP A 52 9.52 10.76 -18.09
N LEU A 53 8.26 10.84 -18.55
CA LEU A 53 7.55 12.10 -18.76
C LEU A 53 7.59 12.97 -17.48
N LEU A 54 7.22 12.40 -16.34
CA LEU A 54 7.10 13.16 -15.09
C LEU A 54 8.48 13.49 -14.51
N ARG A 55 9.43 12.56 -14.53
CA ARG A 55 10.79 12.79 -14.05
C ARG A 55 11.48 13.91 -14.83
N GLU A 56 11.46 13.85 -16.15
CA GLU A 56 12.12 14.86 -16.99
C GLU A 56 11.42 16.21 -16.96
N ARG A 57 10.08 16.21 -17.03
CA ARG A 57 9.28 17.45 -17.04
C ARG A 57 9.45 18.26 -15.77
N TYR A 58 9.41 17.59 -14.61
CA TYR A 58 9.47 18.24 -13.30
C TYR A 58 10.86 18.16 -12.65
N ARG A 59 11.85 17.60 -13.37
CA ARG A 59 13.24 17.43 -12.89
C ARG A 59 13.30 16.79 -11.50
N LEU A 60 12.57 15.69 -11.35
CA LEU A 60 12.51 15.01 -10.06
C LEU A 60 13.88 14.39 -9.73
N ASP A 61 14.33 14.62 -8.51
CA ASP A 61 15.55 13.99 -7.95
C ASP A 61 15.21 12.55 -7.50
N LEU A 62 14.86 11.71 -8.45
CA LEU A 62 14.40 10.35 -8.27
C LEU A 62 15.07 9.44 -9.29
N ASP A 63 15.75 8.39 -8.83
CA ASP A 63 16.29 7.36 -9.71
C ASP A 63 15.16 6.58 -10.38
N TYR A 64 15.36 6.17 -11.64
CA TYR A 64 14.33 5.47 -12.39
C TYR A 64 13.93 4.14 -11.73
N GLU A 65 14.90 3.40 -11.20
CA GLU A 65 14.72 2.13 -10.52
C GLU A 65 13.94 2.25 -9.21
N ASP A 66 13.99 3.41 -8.56
CA ASP A 66 13.19 3.72 -7.36
C ASP A 66 11.73 4.06 -7.71
N ALA A 67 11.46 4.48 -8.94
CA ALA A 67 10.13 4.91 -9.38
C ALA A 67 9.13 3.78 -9.63
N TYR A 68 9.53 2.52 -9.59
CA TYR A 68 8.62 1.38 -9.73
C TYR A 68 9.05 0.20 -8.86
N ALA A 69 8.12 -0.71 -8.55
CA ALA A 69 8.47 -1.88 -7.74
C ALA A 69 8.74 -3.12 -8.61
N PHE A 70 7.89 -3.41 -9.59
CA PHE A 70 7.95 -4.63 -10.40
C PHE A 70 7.64 -4.37 -11.85
N THR A 71 8.18 -5.24 -12.74
CA THR A 71 7.58 -5.44 -14.06
C THR A 71 6.43 -6.44 -13.97
N TYR A 72 5.52 -6.50 -14.95
CA TYR A 72 4.44 -7.50 -14.97
C TYR A 72 5.00 -8.94 -14.91
N GLY A 73 6.15 -9.22 -15.52
CA GLY A 73 6.79 -10.53 -15.46
C GLY A 73 7.29 -10.89 -14.07
N ASP A 74 7.87 -9.92 -13.36
CA ASP A 74 8.36 -10.11 -11.98
C ASP A 74 7.18 -10.26 -11.01
N ALA A 75 6.17 -9.40 -11.13
CA ALA A 75 4.97 -9.46 -10.33
C ALA A 75 4.28 -10.83 -10.42
N ALA A 76 4.10 -11.36 -11.63
CA ALA A 76 3.54 -12.69 -11.85
C ALA A 76 4.38 -13.81 -11.20
N ARG A 77 5.71 -13.70 -11.20
CA ARG A 77 6.60 -14.67 -10.51
C ARG A 77 6.43 -14.63 -8.99
N VAL A 78 6.37 -13.44 -8.42
CA VAL A 78 6.15 -13.28 -6.97
C VAL A 78 4.78 -13.81 -6.60
N GLU A 79 3.74 -13.47 -7.35
CA GLU A 79 2.36 -13.92 -7.09
C GLU A 79 2.24 -15.45 -7.17
N SER A 80 2.84 -16.08 -8.18
CA SER A 80 2.82 -17.55 -8.34
C SER A 80 3.56 -18.29 -7.22
N SER A 81 4.57 -17.68 -6.60
CA SER A 81 5.38 -18.29 -5.54
C SER A 81 4.89 -18.01 -4.12
N GLY A 82 4.15 -16.94 -3.89
CA GLY A 82 3.77 -16.48 -2.56
C GLY A 82 2.40 -15.81 -2.45
N GLY A 83 1.62 -15.77 -3.54
CA GLY A 83 0.30 -15.15 -3.59
C GLY A 83 0.32 -13.61 -3.66
N THR A 84 -0.85 -13.05 -3.95
CA THR A 84 -1.06 -11.59 -4.13
C THR A 84 -0.67 -10.79 -2.88
N GLN A 85 -0.89 -11.31 -1.69
CA GLN A 85 -0.53 -10.64 -0.43
C GLN A 85 0.98 -10.39 -0.29
N ARG A 86 1.82 -11.33 -0.74
CA ARG A 86 3.28 -11.17 -0.75
C ARG A 86 3.71 -10.09 -1.74
N LEU A 87 3.08 -10.06 -2.91
CA LEU A 87 3.35 -9.02 -3.91
C LEU A 87 3.02 -7.63 -3.34
N ILE A 88 1.83 -7.46 -2.74
CA ILE A 88 1.40 -6.20 -2.13
C ILE A 88 2.36 -5.77 -1.01
N ALA A 89 2.80 -6.71 -0.15
CA ALA A 89 3.73 -6.42 0.93
C ALA A 89 5.07 -5.88 0.41
N GLN A 90 5.62 -6.48 -0.65
CA GLN A 90 6.88 -6.03 -1.26
C GLN A 90 6.73 -4.68 -1.96
N ILE A 91 5.58 -4.42 -2.60
CA ILE A 91 5.26 -3.09 -3.17
C ILE A 91 5.17 -2.04 -2.06
N ALA A 92 4.52 -2.37 -0.93
CA ALA A 92 4.39 -1.47 0.21
C ALA A 92 5.75 -1.13 0.85
N ASP A 93 6.67 -2.09 0.96
CA ASP A 93 8.02 -1.86 1.44
C ASP A 93 8.82 -0.92 0.51
N HIS A 94 8.68 -1.09 -0.81
CA HIS A 94 9.31 -0.20 -1.78
C HIS A 94 8.75 1.23 -1.69
N PHE A 95 7.44 1.35 -1.61
CA PHE A 95 6.75 2.63 -1.46
C PHE A 95 7.11 3.34 -0.15
N SER A 96 7.25 2.61 0.98
CA SER A 96 7.65 3.18 2.27
C SER A 96 9.01 3.85 2.19
N ARG A 97 9.99 3.23 1.50
CA ARG A 97 11.31 3.82 1.28
C ARG A 97 11.28 5.14 0.50
N LEU A 98 10.31 5.31 -0.41
CA LEU A 98 10.11 6.58 -1.10
C LEU A 98 9.51 7.63 -0.16
N ARG A 99 8.52 7.26 0.67
CA ARG A 99 7.93 8.19 1.65
C ARG A 99 8.95 8.73 2.65
N ASP A 100 9.97 7.94 3.01
CA ASP A 100 11.03 8.39 3.90
C ASP A 100 11.95 9.45 3.25
N LYS A 101 12.06 9.42 1.92
CA LYS A 101 12.94 10.32 1.16
C LYS A 101 12.23 11.58 0.65
N PHE A 102 10.91 11.49 0.34
CA PHE A 102 10.14 12.54 -0.32
C PHE A 102 8.98 13.03 0.54
N GLU A 103 8.60 14.29 0.38
CA GLU A 103 7.50 14.90 1.12
C GLU A 103 6.13 14.49 0.58
N PHE A 104 6.08 14.08 -0.68
CA PHE A 104 4.87 13.59 -1.33
C PHE A 104 5.18 12.56 -2.42
N VAL A 105 4.39 11.50 -2.50
CA VAL A 105 4.50 10.46 -3.54
C VAL A 105 3.22 10.39 -4.36
N LEU A 106 3.30 10.69 -5.67
CA LEU A 106 2.20 10.44 -6.60
C LEU A 106 2.29 9.00 -7.12
N CYS A 107 1.40 8.15 -6.65
CA CYS A 107 1.30 6.76 -7.07
C CYS A 107 0.38 6.63 -8.29
N LEU A 108 0.86 5.95 -9.33
CA LEU A 108 0.14 5.76 -10.59
C LEU A 108 -0.13 4.27 -10.79
N GLY A 109 -1.39 3.88 -10.74
CA GLY A 109 -1.82 2.49 -10.88
C GLY A 109 -1.44 1.85 -12.23
N THR A 110 -1.64 0.56 -12.34
CA THR A 110 -1.28 -0.30 -13.48
C THR A 110 -1.96 0.13 -14.80
N ASP A 111 -1.49 -0.37 -15.94
CA ASP A 111 -1.97 0.02 -17.27
C ASP A 111 -2.90 -1.00 -17.92
N TYR A 112 -3.29 -2.05 -17.23
CA TYR A 112 -4.16 -3.11 -17.75
C TYR A 112 -3.58 -3.82 -18.99
N THR A 113 -2.26 -3.96 -19.03
CA THR A 113 -1.53 -4.64 -20.13
C THR A 113 -1.04 -6.03 -19.70
N GLY A 114 -1.24 -6.41 -18.44
CA GLY A 114 -0.88 -7.72 -17.91
C GLY A 114 -1.87 -8.83 -18.28
N PRO A 115 -1.52 -10.08 -18.00
CA PRO A 115 -2.38 -11.25 -18.29
C PRO A 115 -3.67 -11.27 -17.48
N SER A 116 -3.74 -10.54 -16.38
CA SER A 116 -4.88 -10.48 -15.44
C SER A 116 -5.62 -9.13 -15.49
N ALA A 117 -5.71 -8.51 -16.66
CA ALA A 117 -6.31 -7.18 -16.82
C ALA A 117 -7.71 -7.02 -16.19
N ALA A 118 -8.51 -8.09 -16.16
CA ALA A 118 -9.84 -8.08 -15.56
C ALA A 118 -9.84 -7.87 -14.03
N THR A 119 -8.76 -8.22 -13.35
CA THR A 119 -8.61 -8.12 -11.89
C THR A 119 -7.77 -6.91 -11.46
N GLU A 120 -7.22 -6.16 -12.40
CA GLU A 120 -6.29 -5.06 -12.09
C GLU A 120 -6.96 -3.90 -11.33
N LEU A 121 -8.27 -3.66 -11.50
CA LEU A 121 -8.96 -2.62 -10.71
C LEU A 121 -9.01 -3.02 -9.23
N ALA A 122 -9.33 -4.27 -8.92
CA ALA A 122 -9.32 -4.77 -7.55
C ALA A 122 -7.89 -4.71 -6.94
N LEU A 123 -6.87 -5.12 -7.72
CA LEU A 123 -5.47 -5.00 -7.30
C LEU A 123 -5.07 -3.54 -7.02
N ASN A 124 -5.46 -2.61 -7.89
CA ASN A 124 -5.18 -1.18 -7.66
C ASN A 124 -5.91 -0.64 -6.43
N ALA A 125 -7.15 -1.09 -6.16
CA ALA A 125 -7.88 -0.74 -4.95
C ALA A 125 -7.19 -1.29 -3.70
N GLU A 126 -6.80 -2.57 -3.69
CA GLU A 126 -6.04 -3.18 -2.60
C GLU A 126 -4.70 -2.47 -2.37
N LEU A 127 -3.99 -2.12 -3.43
CA LEU A 127 -2.74 -1.37 -3.33
C LEU A 127 -2.98 0.01 -2.70
N ALA A 128 -3.95 0.79 -3.20
CA ALA A 128 -4.24 2.12 -2.66
C ALA A 128 -4.56 2.07 -1.16
N VAL A 129 -5.33 1.08 -0.73
CA VAL A 129 -5.68 0.87 0.68
C VAL A 129 -4.46 0.46 1.50
N ASN A 130 -3.66 -0.51 1.02
CA ASN A 130 -2.46 -0.97 1.74
C ASN A 130 -1.33 0.07 1.79
N LEU A 131 -1.30 1.00 0.84
CA LEU A 131 -0.38 2.14 0.84
C LEU A 131 -0.91 3.35 1.64
N ALA A 132 -2.11 3.25 2.23
CA ALA A 132 -2.81 4.34 2.93
C ALA A 132 -2.98 5.61 2.09
N THR A 133 -3.19 5.45 0.80
CA THR A 133 -3.28 6.57 -0.14
C THR A 133 -4.73 6.87 -0.51
N PRO A 134 -5.20 8.12 -0.43
CA PRO A 134 -6.46 8.51 -1.04
C PRO A 134 -6.39 8.39 -2.57
N VAL A 135 -7.55 8.21 -3.20
CA VAL A 135 -7.64 7.79 -4.61
C VAL A 135 -8.27 8.87 -5.48
N VAL A 136 -7.65 9.15 -6.62
CA VAL A 136 -8.28 9.80 -7.78
C VAL A 136 -8.58 8.73 -8.83
N ASN A 137 -9.86 8.56 -9.15
CA ASN A 137 -10.32 7.58 -10.12
C ASN A 137 -10.42 8.20 -11.51
N VAL A 138 -9.90 7.53 -12.55
CA VAL A 138 -9.95 8.00 -13.94
C VAL A 138 -10.79 7.05 -14.77
N VAL A 139 -11.88 7.55 -15.36
CA VAL A 139 -12.80 6.78 -16.21
C VAL A 139 -12.71 7.32 -17.62
N SER A 140 -12.49 6.44 -18.62
CA SER A 140 -12.45 6.86 -20.04
C SER A 140 -13.85 6.99 -20.60
N GLY A 141 -14.13 8.15 -21.20
CA GLY A 141 -15.36 8.45 -21.95
C GLY A 141 -15.28 8.14 -23.42
N TYR A 142 -14.11 7.69 -23.91
CA TYR A 142 -13.93 7.45 -25.35
C TYR A 142 -14.90 6.42 -25.89
N GLY A 143 -15.69 6.83 -26.90
CA GLY A 143 -16.68 6.00 -27.57
C GLY A 143 -17.90 5.61 -26.69
N LYS A 144 -18.12 6.31 -25.56
CA LYS A 144 -19.25 6.06 -24.66
C LYS A 144 -20.26 7.20 -24.73
N ASP A 145 -21.54 6.83 -24.67
CA ASP A 145 -22.63 7.77 -24.45
C ASP A 145 -22.79 8.16 -22.98
N VAL A 146 -23.69 9.07 -22.69
CA VAL A 146 -23.94 9.60 -21.35
C VAL A 146 -24.35 8.50 -20.37
N GLU A 147 -25.26 7.58 -20.81
CA GLU A 147 -25.79 6.53 -19.97
C GLU A 147 -24.69 5.51 -19.58
N SER A 148 -23.97 4.99 -20.59
CA SER A 148 -22.85 4.05 -20.39
C SER A 148 -21.75 4.64 -19.50
N LEU A 149 -21.47 5.94 -19.66
CA LEU A 149 -20.43 6.60 -18.86
C LEU A 149 -20.91 6.84 -17.42
N THR A 150 -22.18 7.17 -17.22
CA THR A 150 -22.77 7.32 -15.87
C THR A 150 -22.71 5.99 -15.12
N ILE A 151 -23.11 4.87 -15.78
CA ILE A 151 -23.06 3.52 -15.20
C ILE A 151 -21.60 3.16 -14.85
N ALA A 152 -20.66 3.34 -15.78
CA ALA A 152 -19.25 3.02 -15.55
C ALA A 152 -18.65 3.84 -14.38
N THR A 153 -19.03 5.10 -14.27
CA THR A 153 -18.59 5.99 -13.19
C THR A 153 -19.08 5.48 -11.84
N ARG A 154 -20.38 5.21 -11.73
CA ARG A 154 -20.98 4.71 -10.49
C ARG A 154 -20.38 3.36 -10.09
N SER A 155 -20.31 2.40 -11.02
CA SER A 155 -19.74 1.06 -10.72
C SER A 155 -18.29 1.14 -10.27
N SER A 156 -17.47 2.04 -10.83
CA SER A 156 -16.08 2.21 -10.39
C SER A 156 -15.99 2.84 -8.99
N GLN A 157 -16.83 3.81 -8.69
CA GLN A 157 -16.89 4.45 -7.38
C GLN A 157 -17.33 3.46 -6.30
N GLU A 158 -18.42 2.71 -6.56
CA GLU A 158 -18.93 1.67 -5.66
C GLU A 158 -17.85 0.62 -5.36
N LEU A 159 -17.18 0.10 -6.38
CA LEU A 159 -16.11 -0.88 -6.21
C LEU A 159 -14.95 -0.33 -5.36
N LEU A 160 -14.49 0.89 -5.62
CA LEU A 160 -13.42 1.50 -4.84
C LEU A 160 -13.82 1.71 -3.38
N VAL A 161 -15.06 2.15 -3.13
CA VAL A 161 -15.59 2.34 -1.77
C VAL A 161 -15.77 0.99 -1.05
N GLU A 162 -16.28 -0.03 -1.73
CA GLU A 162 -16.39 -1.40 -1.19
C GLU A 162 -15.04 -1.98 -0.76
N HIS A 163 -13.96 -1.65 -1.50
CA HIS A 163 -12.60 -2.02 -1.13
C HIS A 163 -11.98 -1.13 -0.04
N GLY A 164 -12.71 -0.14 0.48
CA GLY A 164 -12.23 0.74 1.53
C GLY A 164 -11.36 1.92 1.06
N CYS A 165 -11.36 2.22 -0.24
CA CYS A 165 -10.61 3.37 -0.77
C CYS A 165 -11.24 4.70 -0.36
N ALA A 166 -10.42 5.64 0.08
CA ALA A 166 -10.81 7.03 0.33
C ALA A 166 -10.80 7.81 -0.99
N LEU A 167 -11.97 8.01 -1.60
CA LEU A 167 -12.10 8.64 -2.91
C LEU A 167 -12.04 10.17 -2.81
N VAL A 168 -11.06 10.80 -3.46
CA VAL A 168 -10.87 12.26 -3.52
C VAL A 168 -11.69 12.88 -4.65
N ALA A 169 -11.60 12.30 -5.85
CA ALA A 169 -12.29 12.76 -7.04
C ALA A 169 -12.41 11.65 -8.07
N THR A 170 -13.38 11.77 -8.99
CA THR A 170 -13.43 10.99 -10.22
C THR A 170 -13.25 11.91 -11.43
N VAL A 171 -12.38 11.54 -12.36
CA VAL A 171 -12.10 12.29 -13.59
C VAL A 171 -12.62 11.50 -14.79
N LEU A 172 -13.67 11.97 -15.44
CA LEU A 172 -14.13 11.46 -16.71
C LEU A 172 -13.27 12.07 -17.82
N ASN A 173 -12.39 11.29 -18.38
CA ASN A 173 -11.41 11.77 -19.35
C ASN A 173 -11.76 11.28 -20.77
N ARG A 174 -11.36 12.00 -21.81
CA ARG A 174 -11.61 11.67 -23.22
C ARG A 174 -13.11 11.61 -23.55
N VAL A 175 -13.89 12.50 -22.97
CA VAL A 175 -15.33 12.60 -23.22
C VAL A 175 -15.56 13.32 -24.55
N GLU A 176 -16.45 12.78 -25.39
CA GLU A 176 -16.79 13.44 -26.65
C GLU A 176 -17.32 14.86 -26.39
N PRO A 177 -16.78 15.90 -27.06
CA PRO A 177 -17.16 17.30 -26.79
C PRO A 177 -18.67 17.58 -26.81
N ALA A 178 -19.41 16.87 -27.68
CA ALA A 178 -20.86 17.02 -27.80
C ALA A 178 -21.67 16.66 -26.55
N VAL A 179 -21.14 15.74 -25.70
CA VAL A 179 -21.85 15.26 -24.50
C VAL A 179 -21.30 15.83 -23.18
N VAL A 180 -20.23 16.64 -23.23
CA VAL A 180 -19.61 17.22 -22.01
C VAL A 180 -20.60 18.03 -21.18
N ALA A 181 -21.40 18.87 -21.82
CA ALA A 181 -22.37 19.74 -21.11
C ALA A 181 -23.44 18.91 -20.36
N GLN A 182 -23.93 17.84 -21.01
CA GLN A 182 -24.93 16.95 -20.42
C GLN A 182 -24.37 16.19 -19.23
N LEU A 183 -23.12 15.70 -19.33
CA LEU A 183 -22.43 14.97 -18.24
C LEU A 183 -22.11 15.88 -17.06
N ARG A 184 -21.74 17.14 -17.30
CA ARG A 184 -21.53 18.09 -16.21
C ARG A 184 -22.81 18.35 -15.41
N THR A 185 -23.96 18.44 -16.07
CA THR A 185 -25.26 18.56 -15.38
C THR A 185 -25.59 17.28 -14.62
N ALA A 186 -25.47 16.11 -15.22
CA ALA A 186 -25.72 14.83 -14.59
C ALA A 186 -24.77 14.54 -13.41
N ALA A 187 -23.51 14.99 -13.48
CA ALA A 187 -22.55 14.89 -12.39
C ALA A 187 -22.92 15.72 -11.17
N LEU A 188 -23.55 16.88 -11.37
CA LEU A 188 -24.07 17.71 -10.29
C LEU A 188 -25.25 17.05 -9.57
N ASP A 189 -26.11 16.34 -10.31
CA ASP A 189 -27.28 15.65 -9.76
C ASP A 189 -26.89 14.35 -8.99
N THR A 190 -25.74 13.73 -9.31
CA THR A 190 -25.27 12.51 -8.63
C THR A 190 -24.53 12.75 -7.33
N ASN A 191 -24.12 13.98 -7.03
CA ASN A 191 -23.44 14.33 -5.78
C ASN A 191 -24.31 14.15 -4.51
N GLU A 192 -25.61 13.90 -4.66
CA GLU A 192 -26.51 13.72 -3.50
C GLU A 192 -26.59 12.28 -2.95
N ALA A 193 -26.04 11.25 -3.63
CA ALA A 193 -26.51 9.88 -3.33
C ALA A 193 -25.52 8.85 -2.80
N ALA A 194 -24.18 8.89 -3.05
CA ALA A 194 -23.30 7.77 -2.58
C ALA A 194 -21.82 8.12 -2.36
N SER A 195 -21.27 9.13 -2.96
CA SER A 195 -19.88 9.55 -2.77
C SER A 195 -19.83 11.07 -2.77
N GLN A 196 -19.35 11.66 -1.70
CA GLN A 196 -19.14 13.13 -1.62
C GLN A 196 -17.97 13.60 -2.52
N ALA A 197 -17.41 12.76 -3.37
CA ALA A 197 -16.28 13.06 -4.22
C ALA A 197 -16.72 13.70 -5.54
N PRO A 198 -16.14 14.87 -5.95
CA PRO A 198 -16.51 15.55 -7.17
C PRO A 198 -16.18 14.73 -8.42
N VAL A 199 -16.96 14.97 -9.49
CA VAL A 199 -16.75 14.38 -10.81
C VAL A 199 -16.36 15.49 -11.77
N TYR A 200 -15.14 15.44 -12.29
CA TYR A 200 -14.62 16.37 -13.30
C TYR A 200 -14.72 15.78 -14.69
N VAL A 201 -15.13 16.57 -15.68
CA VAL A 201 -15.34 16.10 -17.06
C VAL A 201 -14.38 16.79 -17.99
N LEU A 202 -13.44 16.00 -18.55
CA LEU A 202 -12.42 16.42 -19.51
C LEU A 202 -12.82 15.98 -20.93
N PRO A 203 -12.95 16.90 -21.91
CA PRO A 203 -13.26 16.56 -23.28
C PRO A 203 -12.15 15.75 -23.96
N ASP A 204 -12.44 14.99 -25.03
CA ASP A 204 -11.40 14.38 -25.86
C ASP A 204 -10.73 15.47 -26.70
N VAL A 205 -9.40 15.53 -26.65
CA VAL A 205 -8.59 16.51 -27.38
C VAL A 205 -7.71 15.75 -28.37
N PRO A 206 -7.98 15.80 -29.69
CA PRO A 206 -7.35 14.94 -30.68
C PRO A 206 -5.82 14.94 -30.68
N VAL A 207 -5.18 16.08 -30.39
CA VAL A 207 -3.71 16.17 -30.35
C VAL A 207 -3.09 15.25 -29.29
N LEU A 208 -3.80 14.95 -28.18
CA LEU A 208 -3.28 14.10 -27.10
C LEU A 208 -3.10 12.65 -27.54
N SER A 209 -3.88 12.20 -28.54
CA SER A 209 -3.80 10.86 -29.10
C SER A 209 -3.16 10.81 -30.47
N ALA A 210 -2.75 11.95 -31.03
CA ALA A 210 -2.06 12.04 -32.34
C ALA A 210 -0.70 11.31 -32.26
N LEU A 211 -0.33 10.57 -33.31
CA LEU A 211 0.99 9.94 -33.39
C LEU A 211 2.06 10.99 -33.61
N THR A 212 3.24 10.81 -33.08
CA THR A 212 4.45 11.48 -33.48
C THR A 212 5.10 10.72 -34.65
N ILE A 213 6.01 11.37 -35.39
CA ILE A 213 6.74 10.68 -36.47
C ILE A 213 7.55 9.49 -35.90
N ASP A 214 8.16 9.61 -34.74
CA ASP A 214 8.87 8.48 -34.08
C ASP A 214 7.94 7.29 -33.78
N GLU A 215 6.71 7.57 -33.33
CA GLU A 215 5.71 6.52 -33.10
C GLU A 215 5.25 5.88 -34.43
N VAL A 216 5.16 6.67 -35.52
CA VAL A 216 4.90 6.15 -36.87
C VAL A 216 6.03 5.25 -37.34
N VAL A 217 7.30 5.65 -37.14
CA VAL A 217 8.48 4.80 -37.43
C VAL A 217 8.38 3.47 -36.74
N GLY A 218 8.08 3.48 -35.42
CA GLY A 218 7.93 2.25 -34.64
C GLY A 218 6.77 1.37 -35.09
N ALA A 219 5.60 1.97 -35.36
CA ALA A 219 4.40 1.26 -35.77
C ALA A 219 4.51 0.61 -37.15
N LEU A 220 5.20 1.27 -38.10
CA LEU A 220 5.39 0.78 -39.46
C LEU A 220 6.69 -0.01 -39.69
N GLY A 221 7.60 -0.05 -38.71
CA GLY A 221 8.96 -0.54 -38.95
C GLY A 221 9.70 0.25 -40.02
N ALA A 222 9.45 1.56 -40.14
CA ALA A 222 9.92 2.40 -41.23
C ALA A 222 11.42 2.69 -41.10
N THR A 223 12.09 2.79 -42.28
CA THR A 223 13.45 3.28 -42.35
C THR A 223 13.45 4.80 -42.51
N VAL A 224 14.19 5.52 -41.68
CA VAL A 224 14.36 6.97 -41.78
C VAL A 224 15.39 7.30 -42.87
N LEU A 225 14.97 7.97 -43.91
CA LEU A 225 15.85 8.39 -45.02
C LEU A 225 16.38 9.82 -44.83
N ALA A 226 15.56 10.72 -44.27
CA ALA A 226 15.94 12.09 -43.94
C ALA A 226 15.14 12.59 -42.74
N GLY A 227 15.67 13.62 -42.08
CA GLY A 227 15.09 14.18 -40.83
C GLY A 227 15.58 13.44 -39.59
N SER A 228 15.98 14.19 -38.56
CA SER A 228 16.40 13.64 -37.27
C SER A 228 16.17 14.66 -36.13
N GLY A 229 16.15 14.22 -34.89
CA GLY A 229 16.00 15.10 -33.74
C GLY A 229 14.59 15.68 -33.61
N ALA A 230 14.46 16.98 -33.35
CA ALA A 230 13.19 17.63 -33.03
C ALA A 230 12.05 17.41 -34.05
N PRO A 231 12.27 17.33 -35.39
CA PRO A 231 11.22 17.00 -36.36
C PRO A 231 10.56 15.64 -36.15
N MET A 232 11.26 14.66 -35.54
CA MET A 232 10.70 13.33 -35.28
C MET A 232 9.63 13.34 -34.18
N HIS A 233 9.62 14.34 -33.30
CA HIS A 233 8.62 14.51 -32.25
C HIS A 233 7.40 15.32 -32.68
N ARG A 234 7.28 15.68 -33.97
CA ARG A 234 6.09 16.38 -34.50
C ARG A 234 4.89 15.45 -34.52
N GLU A 235 3.76 15.96 -34.05
CA GLU A 235 2.48 15.25 -34.11
C GLU A 235 1.96 15.19 -35.54
N VAL A 236 1.26 14.11 -35.88
CA VAL A 236 0.54 13.90 -37.11
C VAL A 236 -0.92 14.25 -36.89
N ASP A 237 -1.36 15.40 -37.43
CA ASP A 237 -2.74 15.86 -37.29
C ASP A 237 -3.66 15.32 -38.41
N ALA A 238 -3.10 14.94 -39.58
CA ALA A 238 -3.85 14.39 -40.68
C ALA A 238 -3.02 13.42 -41.52
N TYR A 239 -3.69 12.47 -42.15
CA TYR A 239 -3.11 11.54 -43.10
C TYR A 239 -3.59 11.89 -44.51
N LEU A 240 -2.68 11.88 -45.51
CA LEU A 240 -2.98 12.16 -46.89
C LEU A 240 -2.39 11.08 -47.79
N ALA A 241 -3.24 10.37 -48.53
CA ALA A 241 -2.80 9.41 -49.54
C ALA A 241 -2.47 10.14 -50.87
N GLY A 242 -1.22 10.05 -51.30
CA GLY A 242 -0.68 10.72 -52.49
C GLY A 242 -1.04 10.02 -53.80
N SER A 243 -2.33 9.81 -54.04
CA SER A 243 -2.84 9.11 -55.22
C SER A 243 -3.14 10.03 -56.43
N GLY A 244 -3.27 11.33 -56.17
CA GLY A 244 -3.60 12.32 -57.20
C GLY A 244 -2.39 13.09 -57.76
N TYR A 245 -2.62 13.92 -58.75
CA TYR A 245 -1.63 14.86 -59.23
C TYR A 245 -1.35 15.98 -58.22
N LEU A 246 -0.17 16.58 -58.29
CA LEU A 246 0.26 17.66 -57.40
C LEU A 246 -0.81 18.76 -57.22
N GLN A 247 -1.39 19.22 -58.32
CA GLN A 247 -2.43 20.27 -58.31
C GLN A 247 -3.68 19.88 -57.54
N THR A 248 -3.99 18.58 -57.44
CA THR A 248 -5.15 18.05 -56.72
C THR A 248 -4.81 17.80 -55.25
N MET A 249 -3.55 17.50 -54.93
CA MET A 249 -3.11 17.14 -53.59
C MET A 249 -2.80 18.36 -52.73
N MET A 250 -2.17 19.41 -53.29
CA MET A 250 -1.76 20.61 -52.56
C MET A 250 -2.91 21.34 -51.84
N PRO A 251 -4.11 21.50 -52.43
CA PRO A 251 -5.25 22.12 -51.74
C PRO A 251 -5.79 21.32 -50.55
N ARG A 252 -5.41 20.04 -50.42
CA ARG A 252 -5.81 19.15 -49.31
C ARG A 252 -4.79 19.14 -48.17
N LEU A 253 -3.65 19.79 -48.36
CA LEU A 253 -2.63 19.90 -47.36
C LEU A 253 -3.13 20.76 -46.19
N VAL A 254 -3.01 20.26 -44.98
CA VAL A 254 -3.24 20.97 -43.73
C VAL A 254 -1.99 20.88 -42.86
N ASN A 255 -1.91 21.70 -41.80
CA ASN A 255 -0.81 21.62 -40.85
C ASN A 255 -0.77 20.23 -40.22
N GLY A 256 0.42 19.69 -40.00
CA GLY A 256 0.59 18.37 -39.41
C GLY A 256 0.24 17.19 -40.33
N THR A 257 0.09 17.41 -41.64
CA THR A 257 -0.18 16.33 -42.60
C THR A 257 1.03 15.40 -42.75
N LEU A 258 0.81 14.08 -42.58
CA LEU A 258 1.72 13.01 -42.99
C LEU A 258 1.28 12.48 -44.35
N LEU A 259 2.11 12.68 -45.39
CA LEU A 259 1.84 12.18 -46.73
C LEU A 259 2.28 10.72 -46.87
N PHE A 260 1.42 9.87 -47.39
CA PHE A 260 1.74 8.52 -47.86
C PHE A 260 1.72 8.48 -49.38
N ALA A 261 2.85 8.20 -50.01
CA ALA A 261 2.96 8.12 -51.45
C ALA A 261 3.91 7.00 -51.87
N SER A 262 3.67 6.38 -53.01
CA SER A 262 4.64 5.47 -53.60
C SER A 262 5.99 6.21 -53.82
N GLY A 263 7.11 5.52 -53.58
CA GLY A 263 8.43 6.13 -53.67
C GLY A 263 8.82 6.64 -55.06
N ASP A 264 8.06 6.32 -56.14
CA ASP A 264 8.20 6.89 -57.47
C ASP A 264 7.55 8.27 -57.59
N ARG A 265 6.80 8.74 -56.59
CA ARG A 265 6.15 10.06 -56.57
C ARG A 265 7.09 11.14 -56.01
N ALA A 266 8.27 11.28 -56.61
CA ALA A 266 9.24 12.30 -56.27
C ALA A 266 8.68 13.74 -56.35
N ASP A 267 7.72 13.98 -57.28
CA ASP A 267 7.02 15.24 -57.41
C ASP A 267 6.30 15.67 -56.12
N LEU A 268 5.58 14.76 -55.50
CA LEU A 268 4.89 15.03 -54.25
C LEU A 268 5.87 15.20 -53.07
N ALA A 269 6.91 14.38 -53.00
CA ALA A 269 7.92 14.47 -51.98
C ALA A 269 8.64 15.82 -51.95
N VAL A 270 9.07 16.32 -53.14
CA VAL A 270 9.69 17.64 -53.27
C VAL A 270 8.69 18.76 -52.94
N ALA A 271 7.43 18.63 -53.36
CA ALA A 271 6.41 19.62 -53.05
C ALA A 271 6.15 19.73 -51.54
N MET A 272 6.16 18.60 -50.79
CA MET A 272 6.05 18.63 -49.32
C MET A 272 7.26 19.32 -48.69
N GLY A 273 8.48 19.06 -49.17
CA GLY A 273 9.68 19.78 -48.73
C GLY A 273 9.56 21.29 -48.96
N ALA A 274 9.07 21.70 -50.16
CA ALA A 274 8.83 23.10 -50.48
C ALA A 274 7.73 23.73 -49.59
N ALA A 275 6.65 22.99 -49.34
CA ALA A 275 5.60 23.46 -48.43
C ALA A 275 6.12 23.69 -47.01
N ALA A 276 6.99 22.81 -46.49
CA ALA A 276 7.60 22.95 -45.15
C ALA A 276 8.48 24.21 -45.02
N LEU A 277 9.02 24.72 -46.13
CA LEU A 277 9.82 25.94 -46.16
C LEU A 277 8.98 27.21 -46.44
N SER A 278 7.76 27.06 -46.90
CA SER A 278 6.91 28.18 -47.31
C SER A 278 6.06 28.70 -46.14
N PRO A 279 6.14 29.98 -45.77
CA PRO A 279 5.26 30.55 -44.77
C PRO A 279 3.79 30.71 -45.26
N ALA A 280 3.55 30.56 -46.57
CA ALA A 280 2.23 30.69 -47.18
C ALA A 280 1.46 29.36 -47.29
N LEU A 281 2.11 28.23 -47.02
CA LEU A 281 1.51 26.90 -47.13
C LEU A 281 1.46 26.21 -45.76
N PRO A 282 0.50 25.30 -45.59
CA PRO A 282 0.48 24.45 -44.40
C PRO A 282 1.77 23.63 -44.25
N THR A 283 2.26 23.50 -43.00
CA THR A 283 3.50 22.77 -42.73
C THR A 283 3.19 21.27 -42.52
N PRO A 284 3.68 20.37 -43.42
CA PRO A 284 3.52 18.92 -43.21
C PRO A 284 4.36 18.41 -42.04
N SER A 285 3.97 17.28 -41.45
CA SER A 285 4.73 16.60 -40.40
C SER A 285 5.79 15.66 -40.99
N GLY A 286 5.57 15.06 -42.16
CA GLY A 286 6.51 14.14 -42.79
C GLY A 286 5.97 13.48 -44.02
N ILE A 287 6.77 12.57 -44.60
CA ILE A 287 6.46 11.77 -45.79
C ILE A 287 6.77 10.31 -45.46
N VAL A 288 5.85 9.40 -45.83
CA VAL A 288 6.07 7.97 -45.89
C VAL A 288 6.09 7.50 -47.33
N LEU A 289 7.25 7.05 -47.79
CA LEU A 289 7.43 6.43 -49.09
C LEU A 289 7.08 4.95 -48.99
N THR A 290 6.13 4.50 -49.79
CA THR A 290 5.61 3.14 -49.79
C THR A 290 6.13 2.30 -50.93
N CYS A 291 5.80 0.98 -50.96
CA CYS A 291 6.18 0.00 -51.99
C CYS A 291 7.69 -0.32 -52.04
N GLY A 292 8.46 -0.09 -50.99
CA GLY A 292 9.92 -0.35 -50.95
C GLY A 292 10.75 0.53 -51.87
N ILE A 293 10.15 1.53 -52.56
CA ILE A 293 10.81 2.42 -53.49
C ILE A 293 11.39 3.60 -52.71
N LYS A 294 12.70 3.84 -52.84
CA LYS A 294 13.41 4.95 -52.21
C LYS A 294 13.71 6.06 -53.24
N LEU A 295 13.68 7.29 -52.77
CA LEU A 295 14.13 8.43 -53.58
C LEU A 295 15.64 8.36 -53.82
N ASP A 296 16.07 8.86 -54.97
CA ASP A 296 17.50 9.03 -55.28
C ASP A 296 18.12 10.15 -54.42
N ALA A 297 19.46 10.14 -54.33
CA ALA A 297 20.20 11.06 -53.48
C ALA A 297 20.01 12.55 -53.89
N ALA A 298 19.80 12.85 -55.16
CA ALA A 298 19.60 14.22 -55.65
C ALA A 298 18.22 14.75 -55.20
N THR A 299 17.18 13.91 -55.31
CA THR A 299 15.82 14.24 -54.82
C THR A 299 15.79 14.42 -53.31
N LEU A 300 16.47 13.56 -52.54
CA LEU A 300 16.58 13.72 -51.08
C LEU A 300 17.33 15.01 -50.72
N ALA A 301 18.36 15.40 -51.48
CA ALA A 301 19.09 16.65 -51.23
C ALA A 301 18.21 17.90 -51.45
N LEU A 302 17.18 17.84 -52.29
CA LEU A 302 16.20 18.93 -52.46
C LEU A 302 15.26 19.08 -51.23
N ILE A 303 14.96 17.97 -50.56
CA ILE A 303 14.07 17.96 -49.41
C ILE A 303 14.83 18.28 -48.11
N HIS A 304 16.10 17.87 -48.01
CA HIS A 304 16.92 17.99 -46.82
C HIS A 304 16.91 19.37 -46.15
N PRO A 305 16.97 20.51 -46.86
CA PRO A 305 16.94 21.85 -46.26
C PRO A 305 15.66 22.16 -45.48
N SER A 306 14.56 21.46 -45.78
CA SER A 306 13.28 21.63 -45.10
C SER A 306 13.26 21.01 -43.68
N GLY A 307 14.21 20.12 -43.38
CA GLY A 307 14.20 19.33 -42.18
C GLY A 307 12.99 18.36 -42.04
N LEU A 308 12.26 18.15 -43.14
CA LEU A 308 11.08 17.30 -43.16
C LEU A 308 11.48 15.81 -43.02
N PRO A 309 10.92 15.03 -42.08
CA PRO A 309 11.15 13.60 -42.01
C PRO A 309 10.66 12.87 -43.23
N VAL A 310 11.53 12.04 -43.84
CA VAL A 310 11.22 11.15 -44.94
C VAL A 310 11.46 9.72 -44.53
N LEU A 311 10.41 8.94 -44.50
CA LEU A 311 10.37 7.55 -44.08
C LEU A 311 10.16 6.64 -45.29
N ALA A 312 10.66 5.40 -45.23
CA ALA A 312 10.40 4.39 -46.26
C ALA A 312 9.89 3.10 -45.63
N VAL A 313 8.90 2.48 -46.25
CA VAL A 313 8.30 1.20 -45.82
C VAL A 313 8.14 0.28 -47.04
N GLU A 314 8.26 -1.04 -46.81
CA GLU A 314 8.04 -2.06 -47.83
C GLU A 314 6.56 -2.20 -48.21
N ALA A 315 5.66 -1.93 -47.30
CA ALA A 315 4.22 -2.02 -47.46
C ALA A 315 3.71 -1.03 -48.53
N ASP A 316 2.61 -1.36 -49.19
CA ASP A 316 1.88 -0.43 -50.04
C ASP A 316 1.15 0.65 -49.22
N THR A 317 0.64 1.68 -49.91
CA THR A 317 0.00 2.83 -49.26
C THR A 317 -1.21 2.43 -48.42
N TYR A 318 -2.01 1.48 -48.88
CA TYR A 318 -3.19 1.02 -48.11
C TYR A 318 -2.81 0.25 -46.86
N ALA A 319 -1.90 -0.71 -47.01
CA ALA A 319 -1.41 -1.49 -45.89
C ALA A 319 -0.71 -0.62 -44.82
N ALA A 320 0.10 0.36 -45.26
CA ALA A 320 0.77 1.28 -44.35
C ALA A 320 -0.22 2.18 -43.56
N LEU A 321 -1.25 2.71 -44.23
CA LEU A 321 -2.31 3.46 -43.54
C LEU A 321 -3.12 2.59 -42.62
N HIS A 322 -3.49 1.37 -43.02
CA HIS A 322 -4.25 0.43 -42.22
C HIS A 322 -3.49 -0.02 -40.97
N ALA A 323 -2.18 -0.17 -41.05
CA ALA A 323 -1.33 -0.51 -39.93
C ALA A 323 -1.33 0.57 -38.81
N LEU A 324 -1.67 1.82 -39.14
CA LEU A 324 -1.81 2.90 -38.17
C LEU A 324 -3.23 3.04 -37.61
N GLU A 325 -4.22 2.33 -38.16
CA GLU A 325 -5.57 2.33 -37.64
C GLU A 325 -5.56 1.74 -36.21
N GLY A 326 -6.11 2.48 -35.27
CA GLY A 326 -6.16 2.05 -33.87
C GLY A 326 -4.88 2.25 -33.06
N VAL A 327 -3.76 2.58 -33.68
CA VAL A 327 -2.56 3.03 -32.96
C VAL A 327 -2.83 4.43 -32.43
N ARG A 328 -2.44 4.66 -31.17
CA ARG A 328 -2.62 5.94 -30.48
C ARG A 328 -1.28 6.42 -29.96
N GLY A 329 -1.03 7.70 -30.13
CA GLY A 329 0.16 8.33 -29.58
C GLY A 329 0.09 8.53 -28.09
N GLU A 330 1.25 8.56 -27.47
CA GLU A 330 1.43 8.80 -26.03
C GLU A 330 1.91 10.24 -25.78
N ILE A 331 1.73 10.70 -24.54
CA ILE A 331 2.35 11.95 -24.08
C ILE A 331 3.74 11.59 -23.53
N ARG A 332 4.78 12.06 -24.22
CA ARG A 332 6.18 11.86 -23.83
C ARG A 332 6.85 13.18 -23.46
N SER A 333 7.99 13.14 -22.81
CA SER A 333 8.73 14.34 -22.36
C SER A 333 9.02 15.35 -23.48
N GLY A 334 9.30 14.87 -24.70
CA GLY A 334 9.52 15.69 -25.91
C GLY A 334 8.24 16.29 -26.52
N SER A 335 7.04 15.83 -26.14
CA SER A 335 5.76 16.20 -26.74
C SER A 335 5.21 17.52 -26.20
N ARG A 336 5.90 18.63 -26.44
CA ARG A 336 5.56 19.95 -25.85
C ARG A 336 4.12 20.38 -26.10
N ARG A 337 3.59 20.17 -27.32
CA ARG A 337 2.22 20.53 -27.70
C ARG A 337 1.19 19.69 -26.93
N LYS A 338 1.42 18.38 -26.84
CA LYS A 338 0.56 17.48 -26.04
C LYS A 338 0.58 17.83 -24.53
N ILE A 339 1.75 18.11 -23.97
CA ILE A 339 1.88 18.51 -22.57
C ILE A 339 1.12 19.82 -22.32
N ALA A 340 1.28 20.82 -23.18
CA ALA A 340 0.55 22.09 -23.04
C ALA A 340 -0.97 21.87 -23.14
N ALA A 341 -1.44 21.06 -24.10
CA ALA A 341 -2.84 20.72 -24.24
C ALA A 341 -3.40 19.96 -23.02
N ALA A 342 -2.65 18.99 -22.48
CA ALA A 342 -3.04 18.24 -21.30
C ALA A 342 -3.19 19.14 -20.06
N LEU A 343 -2.21 20.00 -19.81
CA LEU A 343 -2.25 20.94 -18.68
C LEU A 343 -3.37 21.97 -18.82
N GLY A 344 -3.55 22.53 -20.04
CA GLY A 344 -4.65 23.48 -20.31
C GLY A 344 -6.03 22.86 -20.13
N GLN A 345 -6.20 21.61 -20.60
CA GLN A 345 -7.43 20.83 -20.43
C GLN A 345 -7.73 20.58 -18.95
N PHE A 346 -6.73 20.11 -18.19
CA PHE A 346 -6.88 19.85 -16.77
C PHE A 346 -7.25 21.13 -16.02
N ALA A 347 -6.53 22.22 -16.23
CA ALA A 347 -6.76 23.50 -15.57
C ALA A 347 -8.14 24.10 -15.87
N SER A 348 -8.70 23.85 -17.07
CA SER A 348 -10.01 24.38 -17.47
C SER A 348 -11.21 23.56 -16.98
N ALA A 349 -10.98 22.29 -16.62
CA ALA A 349 -12.04 21.35 -16.31
C ALA A 349 -12.09 20.95 -14.82
N VAL A 350 -10.99 21.12 -14.08
CA VAL A 350 -10.85 20.72 -12.68
C VAL A 350 -10.85 21.96 -11.78
N ASP A 351 -11.69 21.95 -10.78
CA ASP A 351 -11.61 22.95 -9.69
C ASP A 351 -10.38 22.60 -8.82
N VAL A 352 -9.32 23.36 -9.05
CA VAL A 352 -8.00 23.15 -8.42
C VAL A 352 -8.04 23.38 -6.92
N ASP A 353 -8.81 24.40 -6.48
CA ASP A 353 -8.89 24.76 -5.06
C ASP A 353 -9.70 23.70 -4.29
N GLU A 354 -10.83 23.25 -4.86
CA GLU A 354 -11.61 22.15 -4.30
C GLU A 354 -10.79 20.88 -4.24
N LEU A 355 -10.16 20.48 -5.33
CA LEU A 355 -9.35 19.24 -5.40
C LEU A 355 -8.20 19.29 -4.38
N THR A 356 -7.48 20.42 -4.30
CA THR A 356 -6.39 20.61 -3.32
C THR A 356 -6.89 20.52 -1.89
N SER A 357 -8.02 21.15 -1.59
CA SER A 357 -8.64 21.09 -0.26
C SER A 357 -9.00 19.64 0.10
N ARG A 358 -9.60 18.90 -0.84
CA ARG A 358 -9.96 17.49 -0.64
C ARG A 358 -8.75 16.58 -0.46
N ILE A 359 -7.69 16.76 -1.23
CA ILE A 359 -6.43 16.03 -1.03
C ILE A 359 -5.90 16.27 0.39
N ARG A 360 -5.99 17.49 0.91
CA ARG A 360 -5.52 17.83 2.26
C ARG A 360 -6.39 17.26 3.37
N LEU A 361 -7.70 17.19 3.17
CA LEU A 361 -8.68 16.75 4.18
C LEU A 361 -8.89 15.24 4.18
N THR A 362 -8.69 14.59 3.04
CA THR A 362 -8.92 13.15 2.90
C THR A 362 -7.74 12.38 3.47
N ARG A 363 -7.97 11.72 4.61
CA ARG A 363 -7.05 10.74 5.19
C ARG A 363 -7.66 9.37 5.03
N SER A 364 -6.84 8.36 4.81
CA SER A 364 -7.27 6.98 4.95
C SER A 364 -7.24 6.63 6.43
N ASP A 365 -8.40 6.42 7.04
CA ASP A 365 -8.52 5.91 8.41
C ASP A 365 -8.36 4.37 8.45
N VAL A 366 -8.13 3.77 7.29
CA VAL A 366 -7.99 2.33 7.14
C VAL A 366 -6.58 1.89 7.53
N VAL A 367 -6.48 1.03 8.54
CA VAL A 367 -5.24 0.34 8.92
C VAL A 367 -5.34 -1.10 8.45
N THR A 368 -4.63 -1.43 7.38
CA THR A 368 -4.59 -2.80 6.87
C THR A 368 -3.64 -3.68 7.69
N PRO A 369 -3.76 -5.02 7.63
CA PRO A 369 -2.82 -5.94 8.28
C PRO A 369 -1.36 -5.67 7.91
N LEU A 370 -1.07 -5.38 6.64
CA LEU A 370 0.28 -5.10 6.16
C LEU A 370 0.82 -3.77 6.69
N MET A 371 -0.01 -2.72 6.69
CA MET A 371 0.35 -1.43 7.28
C MET A 371 0.64 -1.57 8.77
N PHE A 372 -0.19 -2.31 9.48
CA PHE A 372 0.00 -2.56 10.91
C PHE A 372 1.31 -3.29 11.17
N SER A 373 1.59 -4.40 10.47
CA SER A 373 2.85 -5.15 10.60
C SER A 373 4.07 -4.31 10.23
N ALA A 374 4.02 -3.56 9.13
CA ALA A 374 5.11 -2.65 8.74
C ALA A 374 5.36 -1.57 9.80
N GLY A 375 4.29 -0.95 10.31
CA GLY A 375 4.37 0.03 11.39
C GLY A 375 4.92 -0.54 12.71
N LEU A 376 4.66 -1.82 13.03
CA LEU A 376 5.28 -2.49 14.18
C LEU A 376 6.80 -2.61 13.99
N LEU A 377 7.26 -3.07 12.83
CA LEU A 377 8.68 -3.23 12.53
C LEU A 377 9.43 -1.89 12.55
N GLU A 378 8.85 -0.86 11.96
CA GLU A 378 9.41 0.51 11.97
C GLU A 378 9.56 1.05 13.39
N ARG A 379 8.51 0.94 14.22
CA ARG A 379 8.56 1.38 15.63
C ARG A 379 9.58 0.59 16.44
N ALA A 380 9.68 -0.72 16.23
CA ALA A 380 10.67 -1.54 16.91
C ALA A 380 12.11 -1.12 16.54
N ARG A 381 12.37 -0.78 15.28
CA ARG A 381 13.67 -0.25 14.78
C ARG A 381 14.06 1.09 15.38
N ALA A 382 13.10 1.97 15.65
CA ALA A 382 13.36 3.33 16.11
C ALA A 382 14.21 3.38 17.39
N ASN A 383 14.12 2.34 18.23
CA ASN A 383 14.95 2.20 19.43
C ASN A 383 15.19 0.71 19.71
N GLN A 384 16.19 0.13 19.03
CA GLN A 384 16.49 -1.30 19.09
C GLN A 384 16.58 -1.84 20.52
N ARG A 385 15.99 -3.01 20.73
CA ARG A 385 16.00 -3.74 21.99
C ARG A 385 16.60 -5.13 21.80
N THR A 386 17.10 -5.70 22.88
CA THR A 386 17.61 -7.07 22.89
C THR A 386 16.51 -8.01 23.35
N ILE A 387 16.07 -8.93 22.50
CA ILE A 387 15.02 -9.91 22.80
C ILE A 387 15.64 -11.31 22.81
N VAL A 388 15.25 -12.11 23.83
CA VAL A 388 15.66 -13.52 23.91
C VAL A 388 14.58 -14.44 23.36
N LEU A 389 15.01 -15.42 22.55
CA LEU A 389 14.20 -16.51 22.02
C LEU A 389 14.73 -17.83 22.58
N PRO A 390 14.00 -18.52 23.48
CA PRO A 390 14.51 -19.71 24.18
C PRO A 390 14.44 -21.00 23.38
N GLU A 391 13.87 -20.98 22.16
CA GLU A 391 13.56 -22.18 21.36
C GLU A 391 14.39 -22.20 20.04
N ALA A 392 15.72 -22.10 20.14
CA ALA A 392 16.61 -22.11 18.98
C ALA A 392 16.66 -23.48 18.27
N ASP A 393 15.99 -24.49 18.77
CA ASP A 393 15.79 -25.78 18.14
C ASP A 393 14.60 -25.81 17.17
N ASP A 394 13.78 -24.77 17.07
CA ASP A 394 12.68 -24.64 16.11
C ASP A 394 13.11 -23.90 14.85
N ASP A 395 12.93 -24.54 13.67
CA ASP A 395 13.28 -23.96 12.39
C ASP A 395 12.56 -22.64 12.08
N ARG A 396 11.34 -22.46 12.57
CA ARG A 396 10.56 -21.23 12.41
C ARG A 396 11.18 -20.07 13.19
N VAL A 397 11.66 -20.36 14.40
CA VAL A 397 12.35 -19.37 15.25
C VAL A 397 13.65 -18.92 14.58
N LEU A 398 14.44 -19.84 14.02
CA LEU A 398 15.68 -19.50 13.33
C LEU A 398 15.42 -18.67 12.06
N ARG A 399 14.38 -18.99 11.26
CA ARG A 399 13.99 -18.19 10.10
C ARG A 399 13.49 -16.80 10.48
N ALA A 400 12.70 -16.69 11.55
CA ALA A 400 12.26 -15.41 12.07
C ALA A 400 13.44 -14.59 12.60
N ALA A 401 14.41 -15.23 13.26
CA ALA A 401 15.62 -14.58 13.73
C ALA A 401 16.43 -13.98 12.57
N GLU A 402 16.60 -14.70 11.46
CA GLU A 402 17.26 -14.18 10.26
C GLU A 402 16.54 -12.94 9.71
N GLU A 403 15.22 -13.00 9.57
CA GLU A 403 14.41 -11.88 9.08
C GLU A 403 14.56 -10.64 9.96
N LEU A 404 14.47 -10.81 11.28
CA LEU A 404 14.61 -9.74 12.26
C LEU A 404 16.01 -9.09 12.25
N VAL A 405 17.06 -9.90 12.11
CA VAL A 405 18.46 -9.44 12.05
C VAL A 405 18.72 -8.70 10.74
N HIS A 406 18.32 -9.26 9.59
CA HIS A 406 18.49 -8.63 8.29
C HIS A 406 17.75 -7.29 8.19
N GLN A 407 16.59 -7.20 8.82
CA GLN A 407 15.80 -5.98 8.84
C GLN A 407 16.20 -5.02 9.95
N HIS A 408 17.21 -5.34 10.78
CA HIS A 408 17.67 -4.53 11.91
C HIS A 408 16.56 -4.14 12.91
N VAL A 409 15.59 -5.03 13.13
CA VAL A 409 14.43 -4.75 14.00
C VAL A 409 14.82 -4.77 15.47
N VAL A 410 15.58 -5.79 15.88
CA VAL A 410 16.05 -6.02 17.27
C VAL A 410 17.43 -6.63 17.28
N SER A 411 18.11 -6.59 18.45
CA SER A 411 19.22 -7.49 18.74
C SER A 411 18.67 -8.79 19.33
N LEU A 412 19.21 -9.94 18.94
CA LEU A 412 18.71 -11.25 19.38
C LEU A 412 19.70 -12.01 20.24
N THR A 413 19.16 -12.67 21.25
CA THR A 413 19.82 -13.74 22.02
C THR A 413 19.02 -15.03 21.83
N LEU A 414 19.65 -16.08 21.33
CA LEU A 414 19.05 -17.40 21.18
C LEU A 414 19.54 -18.32 22.31
N LEU A 415 18.67 -19.19 22.82
CA LEU A 415 19.09 -20.20 23.80
C LEU A 415 19.11 -21.59 23.18
N GLY A 416 20.23 -22.29 23.40
CA GLY A 416 20.48 -23.63 22.91
C GLY A 416 21.97 -23.93 22.81
N ASP A 417 22.33 -25.18 22.53
CA ASP A 417 23.72 -25.58 22.28
C ASP A 417 24.25 -24.87 21.02
N PRO A 418 25.31 -24.04 21.13
CA PRO A 418 25.84 -23.27 20.00
C PRO A 418 26.24 -24.15 18.81
N ALA A 419 26.73 -25.36 19.04
CA ALA A 419 27.14 -26.25 17.96
C ALA A 419 25.94 -26.84 17.21
N ILE A 420 24.86 -27.17 17.95
CA ILE A 420 23.62 -27.69 17.37
C ILE A 420 22.92 -26.54 16.58
N VAL A 421 22.85 -25.36 17.16
CA VAL A 421 22.25 -24.19 16.50
C VAL A 421 23.03 -23.85 15.21
N ALA A 422 24.36 -23.80 15.28
CA ALA A 422 25.18 -23.50 14.09
C ALA A 422 24.99 -24.52 12.96
N ALA A 423 24.99 -25.83 13.28
CA ALA A 423 24.74 -26.87 12.29
C ALA A 423 23.34 -26.76 11.65
N ARG A 424 22.34 -26.37 12.44
CA ARG A 424 20.96 -26.18 11.96
C ARG A 424 20.83 -24.95 11.06
N VAL A 425 21.47 -23.84 11.44
CA VAL A 425 21.55 -22.60 10.65
C VAL A 425 22.20 -22.89 9.29
N GLU A 426 23.32 -23.62 9.28
CA GLU A 426 24.00 -24.03 8.05
C GLU A 426 23.11 -24.92 7.17
N LYS A 427 22.44 -25.92 7.77
CA LYS A 427 21.51 -26.82 7.05
C LYS A 427 20.35 -26.07 6.42
N LEU A 428 19.85 -25.03 7.07
CA LEU A 428 18.75 -24.21 6.58
C LEU A 428 19.19 -23.10 5.61
N GLY A 429 20.50 -22.90 5.44
CA GLY A 429 21.09 -21.86 4.59
C GLY A 429 20.85 -20.44 5.12
N LEU A 430 20.76 -20.27 6.45
CA LEU A 430 20.46 -19.00 7.09
C LEU A 430 21.73 -18.23 7.47
N ASN A 431 21.60 -16.91 7.63
CA ASN A 431 22.66 -16.05 8.12
C ASN A 431 22.22 -15.30 9.39
N LEU A 432 22.73 -15.74 10.53
CA LEU A 432 22.47 -15.15 11.85
C LEU A 432 23.69 -14.41 12.42
N ALA A 433 24.51 -13.80 11.55
CA ALA A 433 25.68 -13.03 11.98
C ALA A 433 25.28 -11.90 12.93
N GLY A 434 25.96 -11.82 14.09
CA GLY A 434 25.68 -10.83 15.15
C GLY A 434 24.67 -11.29 16.21
N THR A 435 24.07 -12.49 16.06
CA THR A 435 23.16 -13.05 17.08
C THR A 435 23.99 -13.80 18.14
N GLN A 436 23.69 -13.53 19.41
CA GLN A 436 24.31 -14.26 20.52
C GLN A 436 23.57 -15.59 20.76
N VAL A 437 24.32 -16.69 20.92
CA VAL A 437 23.76 -17.99 21.31
C VAL A 437 24.31 -18.36 22.69
N ILE A 438 23.43 -18.68 23.62
CA ILE A 438 23.77 -19.06 25.01
C ILE A 438 23.19 -20.45 25.30
N ASP A 439 24.01 -21.38 25.78
CA ASP A 439 23.55 -22.64 26.28
C ASP A 439 23.26 -22.55 27.79
N PRO A 440 21.98 -22.69 28.21
CA PRO A 440 21.62 -22.66 29.64
C PRO A 440 22.36 -23.70 30.50
N GLU A 441 22.65 -24.87 29.94
CA GLU A 441 23.29 -25.98 30.65
C GLU A 441 24.75 -25.68 31.01
N THR A 442 25.49 -25.03 30.13
CA THR A 442 26.93 -24.77 30.26
C THR A 442 27.25 -23.31 30.58
N SER A 443 26.25 -22.43 30.59
CA SER A 443 26.42 -21.00 30.85
C SER A 443 27.01 -20.70 32.22
N PRO A 444 28.01 -19.82 32.34
CA PRO A 444 28.52 -19.36 33.63
C PRO A 444 27.46 -18.60 34.45
N LEU A 445 26.36 -18.13 33.80
CA LEU A 445 25.24 -17.44 34.47
C LEU A 445 24.32 -18.40 35.22
N ARG A 446 24.39 -19.72 35.00
CA ARG A 446 23.47 -20.71 35.57
C ARG A 446 23.49 -20.66 37.09
N GLN A 447 24.68 -20.60 37.74
CA GLN A 447 24.81 -20.52 39.18
C GLN A 447 24.25 -19.20 39.76
N GLU A 448 24.62 -18.07 39.13
CA GLU A 448 24.09 -16.75 39.51
C GLU A 448 22.55 -16.72 39.48
N PHE A 449 21.96 -17.26 38.42
CA PHE A 449 20.51 -17.29 38.24
C PHE A 449 19.82 -18.28 39.21
N ALA A 450 20.43 -19.42 39.47
CA ALA A 450 19.93 -20.37 40.46
C ALA A 450 19.89 -19.75 41.87
N ASP A 451 20.96 -19.08 42.28
CA ASP A 451 21.01 -18.41 43.59
C ASP A 451 19.96 -17.29 43.70
N LEU A 452 19.80 -16.46 42.65
CA LEU A 452 18.78 -15.42 42.62
C LEU A 452 17.36 -16.00 42.62
N TYR A 453 17.09 -17.04 41.84
CA TYR A 453 15.78 -17.70 41.80
C TYR A 453 15.43 -18.34 43.15
N ALA A 454 16.36 -19.05 43.79
CA ALA A 454 16.17 -19.59 45.11
C ALA A 454 15.84 -18.51 46.13
N ALA A 455 16.52 -17.36 46.10
CA ALA A 455 16.25 -16.22 46.95
C ALA A 455 14.84 -15.62 46.69
N LEU A 456 14.46 -15.41 45.41
CA LEU A 456 13.16 -14.89 45.01
C LEU A 456 12.00 -15.79 45.46
N ARG A 457 12.21 -17.12 45.48
CA ARG A 457 11.19 -18.14 45.77
C ARG A 457 11.37 -18.82 47.10
N SER A 458 12.26 -18.32 47.98
CA SER A 458 12.52 -18.89 49.34
C SER A 458 11.25 -19.08 50.17
N HIS A 459 10.29 -18.14 50.06
CA HIS A 459 8.98 -18.19 50.70
C HIS A 459 8.06 -19.32 50.21
N LYS A 460 8.40 -19.97 49.08
CA LYS A 460 7.73 -21.13 48.49
C LYS A 460 8.51 -22.43 48.72
N GLY A 461 9.63 -22.37 49.43
CA GLY A 461 10.45 -23.55 49.80
C GLY A 461 11.31 -24.07 48.61
N VAL A 462 11.64 -23.25 47.61
CA VAL A 462 12.55 -23.65 46.54
C VAL A 462 13.94 -23.81 47.08
N THR A 463 14.51 -25.04 46.95
CA THR A 463 15.88 -25.38 47.38
C THR A 463 16.91 -24.94 46.33
N ALA A 464 18.17 -24.86 46.73
CA ALA A 464 19.26 -24.53 45.81
C ALA A 464 19.34 -25.54 44.62
N ASP A 465 19.19 -26.85 44.92
CA ASP A 465 19.22 -27.89 43.89
C ASP A 465 18.04 -27.75 42.90
N ALA A 466 16.83 -27.53 43.43
CA ALA A 466 15.66 -27.31 42.58
C ALA A 466 15.78 -26.02 41.75
N ALA A 467 16.43 -24.98 42.26
CA ALA A 467 16.73 -23.75 41.52
C ALA A 467 17.77 -23.99 40.45
N TRP A 468 18.81 -24.77 40.71
CA TRP A 468 19.82 -25.19 39.75
C TRP A 468 19.21 -25.98 38.59
N ASP A 469 18.36 -26.95 38.89
CA ASP A 469 17.65 -27.73 37.89
C ASP A 469 16.74 -26.86 37.00
N ALA A 470 15.99 -25.94 37.65
CA ALA A 470 15.15 -25.00 36.92
C ALA A 470 15.92 -24.08 35.94
N MET A 471 17.18 -23.74 36.22
CA MET A 471 18.03 -22.94 35.35
C MET A 471 18.60 -23.73 34.18
N GLY A 472 18.40 -25.02 34.09
CA GLY A 472 18.62 -25.82 32.87
C GLY A 472 17.48 -25.69 31.86
N ASP A 473 16.28 -25.28 32.32
CA ASP A 473 15.16 -25.00 31.41
C ASP A 473 15.35 -23.66 30.70
N SER A 474 15.27 -23.67 29.36
CA SER A 474 15.52 -22.49 28.53
C SER A 474 14.55 -21.33 28.82
N THR A 475 13.28 -21.61 29.17
CA THR A 475 12.27 -20.58 29.45
C THR A 475 12.52 -19.89 30.81
N TYR A 476 12.88 -20.69 31.86
CA TYR A 476 13.29 -20.13 33.16
C TYR A 476 14.59 -19.32 33.02
N PHE A 477 15.58 -19.84 32.29
CA PHE A 477 16.84 -19.14 32.08
C PHE A 477 16.62 -17.81 31.32
N ALA A 478 15.81 -17.84 30.23
CA ALA A 478 15.44 -16.62 29.47
C ALA A 478 14.70 -15.60 30.36
N THR A 479 13.80 -16.06 31.22
CA THR A 479 13.08 -15.19 32.15
C THR A 479 14.04 -14.53 33.17
N MET A 480 15.09 -15.23 33.60
CA MET A 480 16.13 -14.63 34.44
C MET A 480 17.01 -13.63 33.70
N LEU A 481 17.30 -13.85 32.43
CA LEU A 481 17.97 -12.82 31.58
C LEU A 481 17.15 -11.54 31.50
N VAL A 482 15.82 -11.64 31.33
CA VAL A 482 14.91 -10.50 31.34
C VAL A 482 14.86 -9.85 32.72
N HIS A 483 14.73 -10.64 33.80
CA HIS A 483 14.64 -10.15 35.18
C HIS A 483 15.89 -9.34 35.58
N THR A 484 17.07 -9.84 35.26
CA THR A 484 18.34 -9.18 35.56
C THR A 484 18.67 -8.01 34.62
N GLY A 485 17.87 -7.80 33.57
CA GLY A 485 18.07 -6.72 32.61
C GLY A 485 19.21 -6.95 31.63
N ARG A 486 19.67 -8.18 31.47
CA ARG A 486 20.67 -8.57 30.46
C ARG A 486 20.08 -8.58 29.05
N VAL A 487 18.77 -8.79 28.95
CA VAL A 487 17.95 -8.58 27.76
C VAL A 487 16.70 -7.78 28.13
N ASP A 488 16.04 -7.16 27.15
CA ASP A 488 14.90 -6.27 27.37
C ASP A 488 13.56 -7.00 27.42
N GLY A 489 13.46 -8.17 26.76
CA GLY A 489 12.22 -8.94 26.70
C GLY A 489 12.42 -10.37 26.20
N MET A 490 11.38 -11.19 26.28
CA MET A 490 11.36 -12.59 25.87
C MET A 490 10.14 -12.89 25.01
N VAL A 491 10.32 -13.74 23.98
CA VAL A 491 9.25 -14.37 23.21
C VAL A 491 9.48 -15.87 23.19
N SER A 492 8.48 -16.65 23.60
CA SER A 492 8.53 -18.11 23.71
C SER A 492 7.18 -18.72 23.33
N GLY A 493 7.05 -20.02 23.16
CA GLY A 493 5.81 -20.76 22.95
C GLY A 493 5.67 -21.42 21.56
N ALA A 494 6.70 -21.35 20.72
CA ALA A 494 6.70 -22.06 19.43
C ALA A 494 6.69 -23.59 19.61
N GLY A 495 7.42 -24.09 20.61
CA GLY A 495 7.51 -25.51 21.00
C GLY A 495 6.89 -25.81 22.37
N HIS A 496 6.72 -24.83 23.22
CA HIS A 496 6.24 -24.96 24.60
C HIS A 496 4.73 -24.65 24.72
N THR A 497 4.16 -24.95 25.89
CA THR A 497 2.77 -24.55 26.18
C THR A 497 2.74 -23.13 26.75
N THR A 498 1.61 -22.44 26.60
CA THR A 498 1.38 -21.12 27.24
C THR A 498 1.70 -21.11 28.73
N ALA A 499 1.40 -22.22 29.44
CA ALA A 499 1.71 -22.36 30.87
C ALA A 499 3.22 -22.35 31.14
N ASP A 500 4.04 -22.92 30.24
CA ASP A 500 5.49 -22.98 30.40
C ASP A 500 6.14 -21.61 30.19
N THR A 501 5.55 -20.76 29.33
CA THR A 501 5.99 -19.38 29.14
C THR A 501 5.50 -18.45 30.26
N VAL A 502 4.21 -18.53 30.61
CA VAL A 502 3.59 -17.59 31.54
C VAL A 502 3.98 -17.86 32.99
N ARG A 503 4.15 -19.12 33.40
CA ARG A 503 4.49 -19.47 34.81
C ARG A 503 5.82 -18.85 35.27
N PRO A 504 6.95 -18.98 34.56
CA PRO A 504 8.20 -18.32 34.95
C PRO A 504 8.04 -16.80 35.01
N ALA A 505 7.32 -16.20 34.07
CA ALA A 505 7.07 -14.76 34.05
C ALA A 505 6.30 -14.30 35.32
N LEU A 506 5.26 -15.02 35.74
CA LEU A 506 4.52 -14.71 36.96
C LEU A 506 5.36 -14.92 38.22
N GLU A 507 6.20 -15.95 38.24
CA GLU A 507 7.04 -16.31 39.38
C GLU A 507 8.20 -15.34 39.60
N ILE A 508 8.83 -14.88 38.52
CA ILE A 508 10.09 -14.12 38.53
C ILE A 508 9.85 -12.64 38.23
N ILE A 509 9.17 -12.31 37.11
CA ILE A 509 8.94 -10.94 36.63
C ILE A 509 7.85 -10.26 37.47
N LYS A 510 6.74 -10.95 37.73
CA LYS A 510 5.55 -10.47 38.47
C LYS A 510 4.81 -9.33 37.74
N THR A 511 3.68 -8.92 38.35
CA THR A 511 2.87 -7.80 37.86
C THR A 511 3.56 -6.45 38.05
N ALA A 512 3.28 -5.51 37.14
CA ALA A 512 3.70 -4.11 37.28
C ALA A 512 3.01 -3.47 38.50
N PRO A 513 3.61 -2.45 39.17
CA PRO A 513 3.07 -1.87 40.43
C PRO A 513 1.63 -1.37 40.37
N HIS A 514 1.18 -0.99 39.16
CA HIS A 514 -0.16 -0.43 38.93
C HIS A 514 -1.09 -1.39 38.18
N ALA A 515 -0.70 -2.64 37.97
CA ALA A 515 -1.52 -3.66 37.31
C ALA A 515 -2.13 -4.59 38.39
N ALA A 516 -3.45 -4.71 38.37
CA ALA A 516 -4.15 -5.63 39.28
C ALA A 516 -3.87 -7.10 38.89
N LEU A 517 -3.68 -7.38 37.63
CA LEU A 517 -3.47 -8.71 37.08
C LEU A 517 -2.67 -8.68 35.77
N VAL A 518 -2.25 -9.86 35.31
CA VAL A 518 -1.73 -10.05 33.94
C VAL A 518 -2.90 -10.45 33.06
N SER A 519 -3.02 -9.84 31.92
CA SER A 519 -4.05 -10.15 30.91
C SER A 519 -3.44 -10.26 29.50
N SER A 520 -4.26 -10.58 28.52
CA SER A 520 -3.82 -10.74 27.13
C SER A 520 -4.61 -9.86 26.17
N ALA A 521 -3.95 -9.38 25.14
CA ALA A 521 -4.58 -8.72 24.00
C ALA A 521 -4.23 -9.43 22.70
N PHE A 522 -5.18 -9.48 21.75
CA PHE A 522 -4.97 -9.91 20.38
C PHE A 522 -5.28 -8.77 19.43
N PHE A 523 -4.40 -8.54 18.47
CA PHE A 523 -4.69 -7.66 17.33
C PHE A 523 -5.31 -8.50 16.21
N ILE A 524 -6.58 -8.25 15.93
CA ILE A 524 -7.35 -8.93 14.91
C ILE A 524 -7.35 -8.05 13.67
N CYS A 525 -6.48 -8.39 12.74
CA CYS A 525 -6.27 -7.66 11.51
C CYS A 525 -7.28 -8.12 10.44
N LEU A 526 -8.33 -7.34 10.24
CA LEU A 526 -9.31 -7.48 9.18
C LEU A 526 -8.82 -6.75 7.92
N PRO A 527 -9.37 -6.99 6.72
CA PRO A 527 -8.88 -6.37 5.48
C PRO A 527 -8.74 -4.84 5.54
N HIS A 528 -9.62 -4.16 6.28
CA HIS A 528 -9.71 -2.70 6.29
C HIS A 528 -9.57 -2.06 7.67
N ARG A 529 -9.35 -2.85 8.72
CA ARG A 529 -9.20 -2.34 10.09
C ARG A 529 -8.52 -3.35 11.00
N VAL A 530 -7.91 -2.85 12.07
CA VAL A 530 -7.38 -3.67 13.17
C VAL A 530 -8.27 -3.48 14.40
N LEU A 531 -8.73 -4.58 14.96
CA LEU A 531 -9.45 -4.61 16.23
C LEU A 531 -8.54 -5.19 17.31
N VAL A 532 -8.68 -4.72 18.56
CA VAL A 532 -7.95 -5.24 19.71
C VAL A 532 -8.92 -5.95 20.63
N PHE A 533 -8.71 -7.25 20.82
CA PHE A 533 -9.57 -8.11 21.64
C PHE A 533 -8.88 -8.50 22.94
N ALA A 534 -9.55 -8.35 24.10
CA ALA A 534 -9.04 -8.72 25.44
C ALA A 534 -10.17 -9.04 26.44
N ASP A 535 -9.97 -9.87 27.48
CA ASP A 535 -8.93 -10.87 27.60
C ASP A 535 -9.34 -12.14 26.86
N CYS A 536 -8.42 -12.75 26.15
CA CYS A 536 -8.72 -13.92 25.32
C CYS A 536 -7.87 -15.17 25.67
N ALA A 537 -6.92 -15.09 26.63
CA ALA A 537 -5.99 -16.20 26.89
C ALA A 537 -5.64 -16.43 28.36
N VAL A 538 -5.90 -15.52 29.29
CA VAL A 538 -5.36 -15.58 30.67
C VAL A 538 -6.44 -15.71 31.74
N ASN A 539 -7.37 -14.76 31.86
CA ASN A 539 -8.27 -14.66 33.01
C ASN A 539 -9.62 -15.34 32.73
N LEU A 540 -9.93 -16.38 33.51
CA LEU A 540 -11.13 -17.21 33.33
C LEU A 540 -12.42 -16.42 33.50
N ASP A 541 -12.57 -15.71 34.59
CA ASP A 541 -13.79 -14.95 34.95
C ASP A 541 -13.39 -13.74 35.82
N PRO A 542 -12.91 -12.64 35.19
CA PRO A 542 -12.53 -11.45 35.96
C PRO A 542 -13.74 -10.78 36.59
N ASP A 543 -13.58 -10.25 37.79
CA ASP A 543 -14.59 -9.40 38.43
C ASP A 543 -14.67 -8.00 37.77
N ALA A 544 -15.54 -7.12 38.23
CA ALA A 544 -15.76 -5.82 37.62
C ALA A 544 -14.52 -4.91 37.67
N ASP A 545 -13.77 -4.91 38.78
CA ASP A 545 -12.55 -4.11 38.92
C ASP A 545 -11.42 -4.65 38.06
N GLN A 546 -11.27 -5.98 38.00
CA GLN A 546 -10.33 -6.66 37.15
C GLN A 546 -10.64 -6.42 35.66
N LEU A 547 -11.93 -6.47 35.29
CA LEU A 547 -12.36 -6.20 33.92
C LEU A 547 -12.10 -4.74 33.54
N ALA A 548 -12.24 -3.81 34.48
CA ALA A 548 -11.88 -2.39 34.25
C ALA A 548 -10.37 -2.21 34.09
N ASP A 549 -9.52 -2.90 34.85
CA ASP A 549 -8.06 -2.86 34.68
C ASP A 549 -7.66 -3.43 33.31
N ILE A 550 -8.26 -4.56 32.88
CA ILE A 550 -8.08 -5.13 31.55
C ILE A 550 -8.40 -4.10 30.47
N ALA A 551 -9.54 -3.38 30.58
CA ALA A 551 -9.95 -2.38 29.62
C ALA A 551 -8.94 -1.22 29.52
N VAL A 552 -8.52 -0.68 30.66
CA VAL A 552 -7.53 0.41 30.71
C VAL A 552 -6.19 -0.03 30.11
N ARG A 553 -5.68 -1.20 30.50
CA ARG A 553 -4.41 -1.73 29.97
C ARG A 553 -4.48 -2.02 28.49
N THR A 554 -5.61 -2.52 28.01
CA THR A 554 -5.78 -2.80 26.58
C THR A 554 -5.85 -1.52 25.76
N ALA A 555 -6.48 -0.46 26.28
CA ALA A 555 -6.46 0.85 25.64
C ALA A 555 -5.04 1.44 25.57
N GLU A 556 -4.26 1.33 26.66
CA GLU A 556 -2.84 1.73 26.69
C GLU A 556 -2.01 0.93 25.70
N THR A 557 -2.23 -0.39 25.62
CA THR A 557 -1.60 -1.27 24.65
C THR A 557 -1.97 -0.84 23.21
N ALA A 558 -3.24 -0.63 22.89
CA ALA A 558 -3.69 -0.19 21.58
C ALA A 558 -3.00 1.13 21.15
N ALA A 559 -2.99 2.13 22.05
CA ALA A 559 -2.33 3.42 21.82
C ALA A 559 -0.82 3.26 21.54
N ALA A 560 -0.17 2.40 22.29
CA ALA A 560 1.24 2.08 22.13
C ALA A 560 1.59 1.56 20.74
N PHE A 561 0.68 0.80 20.15
CA PHE A 561 0.83 0.26 18.80
C PHE A 561 0.20 1.14 17.70
N GLY A 562 -0.17 2.39 18.06
CA GLY A 562 -0.64 3.40 17.11
C GLY A 562 -2.11 3.31 16.73
N ILE A 563 -2.89 2.61 17.54
CA ILE A 563 -4.34 2.54 17.40
C ILE A 563 -4.94 3.50 18.44
N GLU A 564 -5.61 4.55 18.00
CA GLU A 564 -6.37 5.43 18.90
C GLU A 564 -7.52 4.63 19.53
N PRO A 565 -7.54 4.42 20.85
CA PRO A 565 -8.45 3.46 21.44
C PRO A 565 -9.88 4.01 21.56
N VAL A 566 -10.84 3.28 21.01
CA VAL A 566 -12.28 3.46 21.18
C VAL A 566 -12.81 2.16 21.79
N VAL A 567 -13.11 2.19 23.10
CA VAL A 567 -13.31 0.98 23.90
C VAL A 567 -14.77 0.57 24.00
N ALA A 568 -15.05 -0.72 23.81
CA ALA A 568 -16.35 -1.32 24.07
C ALA A 568 -16.24 -2.48 25.07
N LEU A 569 -16.99 -2.43 26.17
CA LEU A 569 -17.16 -3.58 27.06
C LEU A 569 -18.33 -4.43 26.55
N VAL A 570 -18.00 -5.60 26.01
CA VAL A 570 -18.92 -6.45 25.27
C VAL A 570 -19.82 -7.26 26.24
N SER A 571 -21.10 -7.35 25.88
CA SER A 571 -22.11 -8.13 26.59
C SER A 571 -23.15 -8.65 25.62
N TYR A 572 -23.99 -9.60 26.03
CA TYR A 572 -25.18 -9.97 25.27
C TYR A 572 -26.30 -8.92 25.33
N SER A 573 -26.12 -7.85 26.11
CA SER A 573 -27.07 -6.76 26.27
C SER A 573 -26.48 -5.43 25.86
N THR A 574 -27.29 -4.55 25.26
CA THR A 574 -26.92 -3.18 24.91
C THR A 574 -27.67 -2.23 25.84
N GLY A 575 -26.92 -1.40 26.58
CA GLY A 575 -27.48 -0.47 27.54
C GLY A 575 -28.36 -1.16 28.60
N ASN A 576 -29.66 -0.87 28.59
CA ASN A 576 -30.64 -1.40 29.54
C ASN A 576 -31.54 -2.50 28.91
N SER A 577 -31.18 -3.04 27.72
CA SER A 577 -32.03 -4.02 27.04
C SER A 577 -32.10 -5.40 27.70
N GLY A 578 -31.16 -5.70 28.60
CA GLY A 578 -31.11 -6.96 29.34
C GLY A 578 -30.65 -6.77 30.79
N SER A 579 -30.83 -7.80 31.60
CA SER A 579 -30.42 -7.86 33.01
C SER A 579 -29.80 -9.22 33.31
N GLY A 580 -29.02 -9.30 34.37
CA GLY A 580 -28.38 -10.52 34.84
C GLY A 580 -26.98 -10.23 35.37
N VAL A 581 -26.42 -11.17 36.14
CA VAL A 581 -25.11 -11.00 36.83
C VAL A 581 -24.01 -10.59 35.88
N GLY A 582 -23.95 -11.20 34.67
CA GLY A 582 -22.94 -10.85 33.65
C GLY A 582 -23.10 -9.44 33.13
N VAL A 583 -24.33 -8.95 32.89
CA VAL A 583 -24.58 -7.57 32.44
C VAL A 583 -24.22 -6.56 33.53
N GLU A 584 -24.60 -6.84 34.79
CA GLU A 584 -24.26 -5.96 35.91
C GLU A 584 -22.75 -5.88 36.14
N LYS A 585 -22.01 -6.98 36.00
CA LYS A 585 -20.54 -7.00 36.03
C LYS A 585 -19.97 -6.04 34.99
N VAL A 586 -20.41 -6.16 33.75
CA VAL A 586 -19.91 -5.29 32.63
C VAL A 586 -20.30 -3.83 32.88
N ARG A 587 -21.52 -3.57 33.39
CA ARG A 587 -21.96 -2.21 33.70
C ARG A 587 -21.10 -1.58 34.83
N ALA A 588 -20.81 -2.35 35.88
CA ALA A 588 -19.96 -1.89 36.97
C ALA A 588 -18.52 -1.65 36.48
N ALA A 589 -17.98 -2.53 35.64
CA ALA A 589 -16.68 -2.34 35.00
C ALA A 589 -16.63 -1.07 34.12
N ALA A 590 -17.66 -0.80 33.32
CA ALA A 590 -17.73 0.40 32.49
C ALA A 590 -17.76 1.68 33.39
N ALA A 591 -18.54 1.68 34.45
CA ALA A 591 -18.56 2.78 35.42
C ALA A 591 -17.16 3.00 36.02
N ARG A 592 -16.50 1.91 36.41
CA ARG A 592 -15.15 1.98 36.97
C ARG A 592 -14.09 2.49 35.97
N VAL A 593 -14.14 2.12 34.69
CA VAL A 593 -13.26 2.68 33.66
C VAL A 593 -13.51 4.18 33.53
N ALA A 594 -14.76 4.63 33.48
CA ALA A 594 -15.10 6.05 33.38
C ALA A 594 -14.58 6.88 34.57
N GLU A 595 -14.52 6.29 35.76
CA GLU A 595 -13.89 6.91 36.94
C GLU A 595 -12.36 7.01 36.81
N LEU A 596 -11.72 5.94 36.34
CA LEU A 596 -10.25 5.84 36.22
C LEU A 596 -9.70 6.66 35.08
N ARG A 597 -10.39 6.69 33.95
CA ARG A 597 -9.97 7.29 32.68
C ARG A 597 -11.14 8.02 32.00
N PRO A 598 -11.57 9.16 32.57
CA PRO A 598 -12.76 9.91 32.07
C PRO A 598 -12.58 10.41 30.62
N GLU A 599 -11.35 10.54 30.14
CA GLU A 599 -11.04 10.95 28.76
C GLU A 599 -11.13 9.81 27.75
N LEU A 600 -11.20 8.55 28.19
CA LEU A 600 -11.21 7.40 27.29
C LEU A 600 -12.58 7.23 26.62
N PRO A 601 -12.68 7.24 25.28
CA PRO A 601 -13.93 6.94 24.59
C PRO A 601 -14.40 5.52 24.93
N LEU A 602 -15.56 5.41 25.60
CA LEU A 602 -16.04 4.16 26.17
C LEU A 602 -17.52 3.93 25.93
N ALA A 603 -17.90 2.71 25.55
CA ALA A 603 -19.28 2.23 25.55
C ALA A 603 -19.36 0.87 26.24
N GLY A 604 -20.43 0.66 27.06
CA GLY A 604 -20.70 -0.63 27.70
C GLY A 604 -21.76 -0.55 28.77
N PRO A 605 -22.53 -1.64 29.00
CA PRO A 605 -22.53 -2.90 28.21
C PRO A 605 -23.10 -2.70 26.79
N VAL A 606 -22.48 -3.36 25.81
CA VAL A 606 -22.87 -3.26 24.40
C VAL A 606 -22.68 -4.61 23.69
N GLN A 607 -23.62 -4.96 22.78
CA GLN A 607 -23.50 -6.14 21.95
C GLN A 607 -22.41 -5.96 20.88
N TYR A 608 -21.77 -7.04 20.46
CA TYR A 608 -20.67 -7.00 19.51
C TYR A 608 -21.02 -6.28 18.20
N ASP A 609 -22.18 -6.58 17.60
CA ASP A 609 -22.67 -5.92 16.40
C ASP A 609 -22.86 -4.42 16.57
N ALA A 610 -23.47 -4.00 17.69
CA ALA A 610 -23.65 -2.59 18.00
C ALA A 610 -22.34 -1.87 18.38
N ALA A 611 -21.30 -2.60 18.80
CA ALA A 611 -19.99 -2.01 19.08
C ALA A 611 -19.24 -1.65 17.80
N VAL A 612 -19.37 -2.46 16.71
CA VAL A 612 -18.50 -2.38 15.53
C VAL A 612 -19.20 -1.98 14.23
N ASP A 613 -20.53 -1.89 14.22
CA ASP A 613 -21.33 -1.54 13.05
C ASP A 613 -22.14 -0.24 13.31
N PRO A 614 -21.85 0.85 12.56
CA PRO A 614 -22.52 2.13 12.77
C PRO A 614 -24.05 2.08 12.53
N ALA A 615 -24.53 1.25 11.58
CA ALA A 615 -25.96 1.18 11.29
C ALA A 615 -26.72 0.48 12.44
N VAL A 616 -26.14 -0.58 13.00
CA VAL A 616 -26.69 -1.26 14.18
C VAL A 616 -26.63 -0.37 15.40
N ALA A 617 -25.53 0.36 15.61
CA ALA A 617 -25.37 1.31 16.70
C ALA A 617 -26.42 2.44 16.64
N ALA A 618 -26.67 3.01 15.47
CA ALA A 618 -27.68 4.04 15.29
C ALA A 618 -29.08 3.59 15.71
N SER A 619 -29.39 2.30 15.54
CA SER A 619 -30.67 1.69 15.95
C SER A 619 -30.71 1.36 17.46
N LYS A 620 -29.63 0.78 18.01
CA LYS A 620 -29.60 0.23 19.40
C LYS A 620 -29.14 1.24 20.45
N LEU A 621 -28.29 2.20 20.08
CA LEU A 621 -27.72 3.25 20.95
C LEU A 621 -27.68 4.59 20.24
N PRO A 622 -28.82 5.18 19.85
CA PRO A 622 -28.85 6.44 19.12
C PRO A 622 -28.15 7.56 19.92
N GLY A 623 -27.28 8.31 19.24
CA GLY A 623 -26.51 9.40 19.83
C GLY A 623 -25.27 9.02 20.62
N ASN A 624 -24.90 7.75 20.70
CA ASN A 624 -23.64 7.32 21.30
C ASN A 624 -22.49 7.44 20.29
N ALA A 625 -21.48 8.24 20.60
CA ALA A 625 -20.36 8.51 19.69
C ALA A 625 -19.33 7.34 19.59
N VAL A 626 -19.37 6.38 20.49
CA VAL A 626 -18.43 5.25 20.57
C VAL A 626 -18.99 4.01 19.91
N ALA A 627 -20.30 3.72 20.14
CA ALA A 627 -20.95 2.56 19.53
C ALA A 627 -20.90 2.65 18.00
N GLY A 628 -20.60 1.52 17.36
CA GLY A 628 -20.39 1.41 15.92
C GLY A 628 -18.97 1.70 15.45
N HIS A 629 -18.14 2.34 16.29
CA HIS A 629 -16.77 2.75 15.96
C HIS A 629 -15.71 2.12 16.87
N ALA A 630 -16.10 1.20 17.77
CA ALA A 630 -15.17 0.57 18.69
C ALA A 630 -14.11 -0.26 17.95
N ASN A 631 -12.86 -0.07 18.38
CA ASN A 631 -11.71 -0.83 17.90
C ASN A 631 -11.00 -1.62 19.02
N VAL A 632 -11.36 -1.38 20.29
CA VAL A 632 -10.89 -2.14 21.45
C VAL A 632 -12.10 -2.81 22.09
N LEU A 633 -12.15 -4.15 22.06
CA LEU A 633 -13.29 -4.92 22.55
C LEU A 633 -12.87 -5.78 23.75
N ILE A 634 -13.52 -5.53 24.88
CA ILE A 634 -13.24 -6.19 26.16
C ILE A 634 -14.34 -7.19 26.44
N PHE A 635 -13.96 -8.46 26.58
CA PHE A 635 -14.89 -9.56 26.78
C PHE A 635 -15.07 -9.88 28.28
N PRO A 636 -16.28 -10.25 28.71
CA PRO A 636 -16.59 -10.42 30.13
C PRO A 636 -15.93 -11.63 30.79
N ASP A 637 -15.53 -12.62 30.00
CA ASP A 637 -14.91 -13.86 30.46
C ASP A 637 -14.11 -14.53 29.38
N LEU A 638 -13.25 -15.51 29.74
CA LEU A 638 -12.37 -16.19 28.80
C LEU A 638 -13.10 -17.01 27.74
N ASN A 639 -14.23 -17.62 28.05
CA ASN A 639 -15.00 -18.40 27.06
C ASN A 639 -15.48 -17.49 25.96
N THR A 640 -16.01 -16.32 26.31
CA THR A 640 -16.49 -15.32 25.35
C THR A 640 -15.31 -14.79 24.51
N GLY A 641 -14.23 -14.35 25.16
CA GLY A 641 -13.07 -13.78 24.48
C GLY A 641 -12.36 -14.78 23.55
N ASN A 642 -12.02 -15.96 24.06
CA ASN A 642 -11.31 -16.99 23.31
C ASN A 642 -12.13 -17.53 22.13
N THR A 643 -13.42 -17.77 22.34
CA THR A 643 -14.31 -18.25 21.27
C THR A 643 -14.51 -17.20 20.20
N THR A 644 -14.71 -15.94 20.60
CA THR A 644 -14.97 -14.83 19.64
C THR A 644 -13.76 -14.56 18.78
N TYR A 645 -12.55 -14.42 19.34
CA TYR A 645 -11.39 -14.13 18.48
C TYR A 645 -11.12 -15.25 17.48
N LYS A 646 -11.25 -16.52 17.89
CA LYS A 646 -11.07 -17.67 16.98
C LYS A 646 -12.15 -17.73 15.90
N ALA A 647 -13.40 -17.43 16.26
CA ALA A 647 -14.51 -17.39 15.31
C ALA A 647 -14.26 -16.28 14.25
N VAL A 648 -13.89 -15.07 14.68
CA VAL A 648 -13.58 -13.97 13.78
C VAL A 648 -12.36 -14.30 12.92
N GLN A 649 -11.28 -14.79 13.51
CA GLN A 649 -10.07 -15.19 12.78
C GLN A 649 -10.39 -16.19 11.68
N ARG A 650 -11.14 -17.24 11.98
CA ARG A 650 -11.41 -18.33 11.02
C ARG A 650 -12.50 -17.99 10.01
N SER A 651 -13.54 -17.30 10.42
CA SER A 651 -14.70 -16.99 9.56
C SER A 651 -14.44 -15.80 8.63
N ALA A 652 -13.67 -14.80 9.08
CA ALA A 652 -13.33 -13.63 8.30
C ALA A 652 -11.96 -13.74 7.61
N GLY A 653 -11.22 -14.84 7.77
CA GLY A 653 -9.86 -14.98 7.26
C GLY A 653 -8.87 -13.97 7.88
N ALA A 654 -9.19 -13.43 9.06
CA ALA A 654 -8.40 -12.39 9.70
C ALA A 654 -7.06 -12.94 10.22
N ILE A 655 -6.02 -12.11 10.20
CA ILE A 655 -4.76 -12.39 10.87
C ILE A 655 -4.91 -11.99 12.34
N ALA A 656 -4.63 -12.92 13.27
CA ALA A 656 -4.61 -12.66 14.70
C ALA A 656 -3.17 -12.62 15.21
N ILE A 657 -2.71 -11.46 15.67
CA ILE A 657 -1.37 -11.28 16.25
C ILE A 657 -1.50 -11.24 17.76
N GLY A 658 -0.82 -12.15 18.44
CA GLY A 658 -0.89 -12.32 19.91
C GLY A 658 -0.86 -13.80 20.32
N PRO A 659 -1.03 -14.11 21.63
CA PRO A 659 -1.40 -13.16 22.70
C PRO A 659 -0.26 -12.23 23.12
N VAL A 660 -0.56 -10.95 23.20
CA VAL A 660 0.32 -9.94 23.77
C VAL A 660 0.02 -9.85 25.27
N LEU A 661 0.97 -10.23 26.12
CA LEU A 661 0.80 -10.15 27.58
C LEU A 661 0.97 -8.71 28.06
N GLN A 662 0.06 -8.27 28.90
CA GLN A 662 0.04 -6.93 29.48
C GLN A 662 -0.05 -7.01 31.01
N GLY A 663 0.47 -5.98 31.68
CA GLY A 663 0.50 -5.95 33.15
C GLY A 663 1.72 -6.59 33.79
N LEU A 664 2.70 -7.12 33.06
CA LEU A 664 3.99 -7.58 33.57
C LEU A 664 4.98 -6.42 33.79
N ARG A 665 5.92 -6.56 34.74
CA ARG A 665 7.00 -5.58 34.99
C ARG A 665 8.03 -5.48 33.88
N ARG A 666 8.19 -6.52 33.10
CA ARG A 666 9.07 -6.65 31.94
C ARG A 666 8.34 -7.41 30.84
N PRO A 667 8.59 -7.11 29.56
CA PRO A 667 7.85 -7.75 28.48
C PRO A 667 8.25 -9.22 28.32
N VAL A 668 7.26 -10.05 28.40
CA VAL A 668 7.30 -11.48 28.06
C VAL A 668 6.05 -11.76 27.26
N ASN A 669 6.21 -12.33 26.07
CA ASN A 669 5.06 -12.68 25.23
C ASN A 669 5.10 -14.16 24.83
N ASP A 670 3.90 -14.72 24.65
CA ASP A 670 3.68 -16.12 24.29
C ASP A 670 3.36 -16.26 22.81
N LEU A 671 3.69 -17.38 22.25
CA LEU A 671 3.37 -17.78 20.87
C LEU A 671 2.39 -18.95 20.89
N SER A 672 1.58 -19.07 19.87
CA SER A 672 0.86 -20.32 19.61
C SER A 672 1.81 -21.38 19.07
N ARG A 673 1.68 -22.64 19.46
CA ARG A 673 2.42 -23.79 18.86
C ARG A 673 2.23 -23.90 17.34
N GLY A 674 1.14 -23.38 16.81
CA GLY A 674 0.87 -23.30 15.38
C GLY A 674 1.30 -21.99 14.72
N CYS A 675 2.15 -21.18 15.36
CA CYS A 675 2.61 -19.90 14.83
C CYS A 675 3.42 -20.06 13.52
N THR A 676 3.31 -19.08 12.67
CA THR A 676 4.13 -18.92 11.45
C THR A 676 5.39 -18.11 11.76
N VAL A 677 6.32 -18.04 10.81
CA VAL A 677 7.48 -17.14 10.89
C VAL A 677 7.05 -15.68 11.06
N ALA A 678 6.05 -15.24 10.32
CA ALA A 678 5.51 -13.88 10.42
C ALA A 678 4.91 -13.58 11.81
N ASP A 679 4.24 -14.56 12.45
CA ASP A 679 3.71 -14.39 13.80
C ASP A 679 4.84 -14.20 14.83
N ILE A 680 5.95 -14.93 14.67
CA ILE A 680 7.13 -14.78 15.53
C ILE A 680 7.75 -13.39 15.34
N VAL A 681 7.97 -12.97 14.10
CA VAL A 681 8.51 -11.64 13.75
C VAL A 681 7.66 -10.52 14.36
N ASN A 682 6.35 -10.56 14.16
CA ASN A 682 5.43 -9.57 14.71
C ASN A 682 5.44 -9.56 16.24
N THR A 683 5.45 -10.74 16.90
CA THR A 683 5.47 -10.83 18.37
C THR A 683 6.78 -10.31 18.96
N VAL A 684 7.91 -10.54 18.31
CA VAL A 684 9.21 -9.98 18.70
C VAL A 684 9.21 -8.45 18.56
N ALA A 685 8.68 -7.91 17.47
CA ALA A 685 8.54 -6.46 17.29
C ALA A 685 7.66 -5.83 18.36
N ILE A 686 6.52 -6.46 18.69
CA ILE A 686 5.63 -6.06 19.79
C ILE A 686 6.38 -6.04 21.12
N THR A 687 7.14 -7.11 21.43
CA THR A 687 7.91 -7.21 22.66
C THR A 687 8.96 -6.10 22.78
N ALA A 688 9.60 -5.75 21.66
CA ALA A 688 10.56 -4.65 21.60
C ALA A 688 9.88 -3.29 21.89
N ILE A 689 8.71 -3.03 21.30
CA ILE A 689 7.94 -1.81 21.54
C ILE A 689 7.50 -1.71 23.01
N GLN A 690 7.02 -2.80 23.61
CA GLN A 690 6.71 -2.83 25.05
C GLN A 690 7.94 -2.51 25.90
N ALA A 691 9.11 -3.04 25.54
CA ALA A 691 10.36 -2.75 26.25
C ALA A 691 10.79 -1.27 26.13
N GLN A 692 10.56 -0.64 24.99
CA GLN A 692 10.81 0.80 24.78
C GLN A 692 9.98 1.65 25.73
N GLN A 693 8.69 1.34 25.88
CA GLN A 693 7.76 2.09 26.73
C GLN A 693 8.09 2.00 28.21
N MET A 694 8.48 0.81 28.68
CA MET A 694 8.81 0.61 30.09
C MET A 694 10.07 1.37 30.54
N GLN A 695 10.95 1.76 29.63
CA GLN A 695 12.10 2.63 29.93
C GLN A 695 11.70 4.10 29.98
N THR A 696 10.80 4.55 29.13
CA THR A 696 10.33 5.95 29.12
C THR A 696 9.60 6.32 30.43
N VAL A 697 8.94 5.38 31.07
CA VAL A 697 8.28 5.58 32.37
C VAL A 697 9.28 5.65 33.55
N ARG A 698 10.54 5.19 33.37
CA ARG A 698 11.59 5.22 34.41
C ARG A 698 12.52 6.44 34.33
N ALA A 699 12.54 7.14 33.20
CA ALA A 699 13.29 8.39 32.99
C ALA A 699 12.41 9.60 33.35
#